data_19bfefab9a9582d999a614aec464c553
#
_entry.id   19bfefab9a9582d999a614aec464c553
#
_cell.length_a   1.000
_cell.length_b   1.000
_cell.length_c   1.000
_cell.angle_alpha   90.00
_cell.angle_beta   90.00
_cell.angle_gamma   90.00
#
_symmetry.space_group_name_H-M   'P 1'
#
loop_
_entity.id
_entity.type
_entity.pdbx_description
1 polymer ?
#
loop_
_entity_poly.entity_id
_entity_poly.type
_entity_poly.pdbx_seq_one_letter_code
_entity_poly.pdbx_strand_id
1 'polypeptide(L)'
;VEEELRFASFSIVPARRSLKRDGANVALGSRAIDILLFLISTPGALKTNDEIVKHVWPDTYVDEANLRVHLSALRKALGDTKSEPQFIANIPGRGYTFVGEVLRGRKDTQREPIRPPTPDDGGQKVFGRNQIIEGILEQLPKGRLFTITGPGGIGKSTVAKAVVSQLAGELEIIKVELSDIASGDLVPAAVASSLGITYRSDNVLATICATLETRPVTIFLDGCEHLIDDVTDFVEAVLQRTPNTRFLATSREPLRASGERVHRLLPLDVPVSTVKLEEALASPAVQLFVQRADACLGGYQLTEMDVPIVIDICARLDGIALAIELAAGRLESMSILSLAASLHDCFRVLSRGRRTALPRHQTLRATLDWSYQLLAVDEQRGLNELSIFRGRFSISAAAAVLSDDTYDLVAALVAKSLVVAETSASTQLYRLLDTTRIYAAEKLAQTHGVSPAMEKFGTYLLQLFDTSSARIYSQTTEETIEEFGHIVLGLRACLDWALSTGGNKLLGARLTVAALPLFFKLSLYDECISAVTASIDYLNANPGIDEASRMKLYTAMGWPQIITAASPGRGVKAWNESADIAERLGDVDHQLRAIWGLWVDAINRAEPKTGLHLATRFAELAISSPDPADIVIGNRIRGATLHWLGRHAESETYLETMLRDYQGLPSTGHAIRFQFDQRVTAQIILSRCKWFLGRQQEAMADVVSTLEYAQSVGHYASLTNALAESACPLALMSGQDRLAAEYIALLKEHTKATMLDVWRTYAVCFEAELLRRQGDDRTALSQIQSGLQSLRNAGFNLFETMFITTEARALSGLGRHVEAMNVLNTAMEKCAAAGVAWWQPEMLRTKAEIQLKTSDLGEARSTLALAYEFAQSAGAIPLLKSVEDSVFACGLYEKQLSTTQNAS
;
A
#
# COMPACT_ATOMS: atom_id res chain seq x y z
N VAL A 1 -19.90 4.34 11.21
CA VAL A 1 -20.41 5.16 12.36
C VAL A 1 -19.67 6.49 12.31
N GLU A 2 -20.40 7.59 12.05
CA GLU A 2 -19.79 8.92 12.00
C GLU A 2 -19.46 9.38 13.42
N GLU A 3 -18.19 9.69 13.67
CA GLU A 3 -17.72 10.28 14.92
C GLU A 3 -18.18 11.74 14.97
N GLU A 4 -18.90 12.13 16.02
CA GLU A 4 -19.28 13.50 16.30
C GLU A 4 -18.44 14.04 17.46
N LEU A 5 -17.63 15.05 17.19
CA LEU A 5 -16.87 15.77 18.21
C LEU A 5 -17.71 16.94 18.71
N ARG A 6 -17.90 17.06 20.04
CA ARG A 6 -18.68 18.11 20.69
C ARG A 6 -17.81 18.95 21.61
N PHE A 7 -17.98 20.26 21.56
CA PHE A 7 -17.32 21.20 22.48
C PHE A 7 -18.24 22.40 22.72
N ALA A 8 -18.54 22.65 23.97
CA ALA A 8 -19.56 23.62 24.40
C ALA A 8 -20.88 23.43 23.63
N SER A 9 -21.39 24.44 22.93
CA SER A 9 -22.60 24.37 22.10
C SER A 9 -22.34 23.90 20.66
N PHE A 10 -21.11 23.55 20.32
CA PHE A 10 -20.73 23.14 18.98
C PHE A 10 -20.59 21.62 18.83
N SER A 11 -20.96 21.13 17.64
CA SER A 11 -20.64 19.78 17.21
C SER A 11 -20.07 19.78 15.81
N ILE A 12 -19.07 18.94 15.56
CA ILE A 12 -18.44 18.79 14.25
C ILE A 12 -18.34 17.31 13.91
N VAL A 13 -18.75 16.95 12.71
CA VAL A 13 -18.54 15.63 12.13
C VAL A 13 -17.37 15.73 11.14
N PRO A 14 -16.19 15.21 11.49
CA PRO A 14 -14.97 15.35 10.68
C PRO A 14 -15.16 14.85 9.24
N ALA A 15 -15.83 13.71 9.05
CA ALA A 15 -16.09 13.12 7.74
C ALA A 15 -16.97 14.01 6.83
N ARG A 16 -17.88 14.78 7.41
CA ARG A 16 -18.78 15.68 6.67
C ARG A 16 -18.26 17.11 6.60
N ARG A 17 -17.18 17.44 7.29
CA ARG A 17 -16.63 18.79 7.40
C ARG A 17 -17.71 19.84 7.72
N SER A 18 -18.66 19.48 8.55
CA SER A 18 -19.79 20.34 8.92
C SER A 18 -19.74 20.68 10.41
N LEU A 19 -19.64 21.98 10.69
CA LEU A 19 -19.75 22.53 12.06
C LEU A 19 -21.19 22.93 12.31
N LYS A 20 -21.72 22.52 13.46
CA LYS A 20 -23.07 22.92 13.93
C LYS A 20 -22.97 23.60 15.28
N ARG A 21 -23.85 24.56 15.52
CA ARG A 21 -24.06 25.18 16.82
C ARG A 21 -25.51 24.94 17.21
N ASP A 22 -25.77 24.31 18.35
CA ASP A 22 -27.11 23.99 18.84
C ASP A 22 -27.99 23.30 17.77
N GLY A 23 -27.36 22.41 16.95
CA GLY A 23 -27.99 21.68 15.86
C GLY A 23 -28.08 22.42 14.52
N ALA A 24 -27.84 23.73 14.45
CA ALA A 24 -27.88 24.53 13.22
C ALA A 24 -26.50 24.58 12.55
N ASN A 25 -26.46 24.50 11.22
CA ASN A 25 -25.19 24.56 10.48
C ASN A 25 -24.55 25.95 10.59
N VAL A 26 -23.26 25.98 10.91
CA VAL A 26 -22.43 27.20 10.92
C VAL A 26 -21.68 27.29 9.59
N ALA A 27 -21.95 28.35 8.83
CA ALA A 27 -21.25 28.62 7.57
C ALA A 27 -19.78 28.98 7.82
N LEU A 28 -18.86 28.09 7.45
CA LEU A 28 -17.43 28.26 7.62
C LEU A 28 -16.70 27.75 6.37
N GLY A 29 -15.70 28.49 5.90
CA GLY A 29 -14.91 28.09 4.74
C GLY A 29 -14.10 26.81 5.02
N SER A 30 -13.90 25.96 3.99
CA SER A 30 -13.23 24.67 4.11
C SER A 30 -11.88 24.72 4.82
N ARG A 31 -11.05 25.72 4.53
CA ARG A 31 -9.74 25.91 5.16
C ARG A 31 -9.82 26.26 6.65
N ALA A 32 -10.84 27.03 7.04
CA ALA A 32 -11.07 27.34 8.45
C ALA A 32 -11.59 26.10 9.22
N ILE A 33 -12.34 25.21 8.55
CA ILE A 33 -12.74 23.91 9.11
C ILE A 33 -11.51 22.99 9.26
N ASP A 34 -10.60 22.97 8.29
CA ASP A 34 -9.36 22.18 8.36
C ASP A 34 -8.47 22.62 9.52
N ILE A 35 -8.34 23.94 9.72
CA ILE A 35 -7.63 24.50 10.87
C ILE A 35 -8.31 24.06 12.18
N LEU A 36 -9.64 24.15 12.26
CA LEU A 36 -10.38 23.72 13.44
C LEU A 36 -10.16 22.25 13.74
N LEU A 37 -10.30 21.38 12.75
CA LEU A 37 -10.09 19.93 12.89
C LEU A 37 -8.66 19.62 13.32
N PHE A 38 -7.67 20.34 12.78
CA PHE A 38 -6.28 20.17 13.17
C PHE A 38 -6.01 20.59 14.60
N LEU A 39 -6.60 21.68 15.05
CA LEU A 39 -6.46 22.17 16.43
C LEU A 39 -7.23 21.30 17.43
N ILE A 40 -8.43 20.81 17.08
CA ILE A 40 -9.26 19.94 17.93
C ILE A 40 -8.67 18.51 18.02
N SER A 41 -7.90 18.08 17.04
CA SER A 41 -7.27 16.76 17.04
C SER A 41 -6.40 16.53 18.28
N THR A 42 -5.79 17.59 18.79
CA THR A 42 -4.94 17.60 19.98
C THR A 42 -5.24 18.80 20.88
N PRO A 43 -6.36 18.76 21.64
CA PRO A 43 -6.72 19.85 22.53
C PRO A 43 -5.60 20.13 23.55
N GLY A 44 -5.30 21.39 23.78
CA GLY A 44 -4.23 21.80 24.67
C GLY A 44 -2.81 21.79 24.08
N ALA A 45 -2.59 21.13 22.94
CA ALA A 45 -1.28 21.14 22.29
C ALA A 45 -1.05 22.43 21.49
N LEU A 46 0.13 22.99 21.61
CA LEU A 46 0.56 24.14 20.81
C LEU A 46 0.87 23.68 19.38
N LYS A 47 0.24 24.31 18.38
CA LYS A 47 0.55 24.17 16.96
C LYS A 47 1.21 25.43 16.44
N THR A 48 2.39 25.29 15.87
CA THR A 48 3.11 26.42 15.27
C THR A 48 2.42 26.88 13.97
N ASN A 49 2.67 28.12 13.56
CA ASN A 49 2.14 28.63 12.30
C ASN A 49 2.53 27.74 11.11
N ASP A 50 3.78 27.29 11.09
CA ASP A 50 4.31 26.41 10.03
C ASP A 50 3.63 25.03 10.01
N GLU A 51 3.35 24.45 11.18
CA GLU A 51 2.62 23.17 11.26
C GLU A 51 1.19 23.30 10.75
N ILE A 52 0.50 24.38 11.10
CA ILE A 52 -0.85 24.65 10.61
C ILE A 52 -0.84 24.86 9.11
N VAL A 53 0.10 25.67 8.60
CA VAL A 53 0.22 25.95 7.16
C VAL A 53 0.53 24.66 6.38
N LYS A 54 1.51 23.88 6.81
CA LYS A 54 1.85 22.60 6.17
C LYS A 54 0.68 21.61 6.18
N HIS A 55 -0.10 21.58 7.26
CA HIS A 55 -1.23 20.66 7.35
C HIS A 55 -2.41 21.08 6.46
N VAL A 56 -2.71 22.35 6.42
CA VAL A 56 -3.89 22.88 5.73
C VAL A 56 -3.63 23.21 4.27
N TRP A 57 -2.37 23.50 3.90
CA TRP A 57 -1.93 23.82 2.54
C TRP A 57 -0.63 23.07 2.18
N PRO A 58 -0.65 21.74 2.08
CA PRO A 58 0.58 20.95 1.89
C PRO A 58 1.33 21.29 0.58
N ASP A 59 0.61 21.73 -0.46
CA ASP A 59 1.17 21.94 -1.80
C ASP A 59 1.22 23.42 -2.23
N THR A 60 0.98 24.37 -1.31
CA THR A 60 0.89 25.78 -1.66
C THR A 60 1.66 26.63 -0.66
N TYR A 61 2.57 27.46 -1.16
CA TYR A 61 3.23 28.48 -0.32
C TYR A 61 2.20 29.53 0.10
N VAL A 62 1.89 29.61 1.38
CA VAL A 62 0.89 30.51 1.94
C VAL A 62 1.56 31.44 2.95
N ASP A 63 1.37 32.75 2.77
CA ASP A 63 1.83 33.76 3.71
C ASP A 63 1.04 33.69 5.03
N GLU A 64 1.71 33.98 6.15
CA GLU A 64 1.10 34.05 7.49
C GLU A 64 -0.14 34.99 7.54
N ALA A 65 -0.23 35.96 6.68
CA ALA A 65 -1.39 36.84 6.56
C ALA A 65 -2.68 36.07 6.22
N ASN A 66 -2.58 35.08 5.33
CA ASN A 66 -3.69 34.19 4.94
C ASN A 66 -4.16 33.29 6.09
N LEU A 67 -3.21 32.70 6.85
CA LEU A 67 -3.54 31.94 8.05
C LEU A 67 -4.34 32.77 9.04
N ARG A 68 -3.93 34.04 9.27
CA ARG A 68 -4.63 34.96 10.17
C ARG A 68 -6.05 35.32 9.72
N VAL A 69 -6.29 35.39 8.41
CA VAL A 69 -7.64 35.63 7.84
C VAL A 69 -8.56 34.45 8.18
N HIS A 70 -8.11 33.20 7.94
CA HIS A 70 -8.90 32.00 8.22
C HIS A 70 -9.13 31.80 9.72
N LEU A 71 -8.13 32.05 10.56
CA LEU A 71 -8.27 32.03 12.01
C LEU A 71 -9.22 33.12 12.54
N SER A 72 -9.22 34.29 11.91
CA SER A 72 -10.16 35.36 12.27
C SER A 72 -11.60 34.95 11.91
N ALA A 73 -11.82 34.36 10.73
CA ALA A 73 -13.12 33.82 10.33
C ALA A 73 -13.59 32.70 11.25
N LEU A 74 -12.68 31.81 11.64
CA LEU A 74 -12.95 30.73 12.56
C LEU A 74 -13.36 31.23 13.95
N ARG A 75 -12.62 32.17 14.52
CA ARG A 75 -12.96 32.80 15.80
C ARG A 75 -14.31 33.48 15.75
N LYS A 76 -14.58 34.22 14.69
CA LYS A 76 -15.88 34.90 14.51
C LYS A 76 -17.03 33.88 14.49
N ALA A 77 -16.84 32.72 13.82
CA ALA A 77 -17.84 31.67 13.73
C ALA A 77 -18.06 30.94 15.07
N LEU A 78 -17.00 30.78 15.87
CA LEU A 78 -17.06 30.20 17.20
C LEU A 78 -17.54 31.20 18.29
N GLY A 79 -17.64 32.52 17.98
CA GLY A 79 -17.92 33.55 18.96
C GLY A 79 -16.74 33.79 19.92
N ASP A 80 -15.53 33.46 19.50
CA ASP A 80 -14.32 33.57 20.32
C ASP A 80 -13.66 34.97 20.18
N THR A 81 -13.21 35.53 21.28
CA THR A 81 -12.56 36.86 21.30
C THR A 81 -11.06 36.75 21.54
N LYS A 82 -10.28 37.73 21.06
CA LYS A 82 -8.83 37.77 21.26
C LYS A 82 -8.41 38.04 22.70
N SER A 83 -9.24 38.72 23.47
CA SER A 83 -8.96 39.15 24.85
C SER A 83 -9.25 38.05 25.87
N GLU A 84 -10.28 37.19 25.59
CA GLU A 84 -10.66 36.06 26.42
C GLU A 84 -10.96 34.84 25.52
N PRO A 85 -9.95 34.09 25.11
CA PRO A 85 -10.14 32.96 24.18
C PRO A 85 -10.83 31.79 24.89
N GLN A 86 -12.04 31.44 24.45
CA GLN A 86 -12.78 30.28 24.96
C GLN A 86 -12.40 28.98 24.24
N PHE A 87 -11.97 29.08 22.97
CA PHE A 87 -11.68 27.93 22.14
C PHE A 87 -10.26 27.95 21.54
N ILE A 88 -9.83 29.11 20.99
CA ILE A 88 -8.54 29.20 20.32
C ILE A 88 -7.66 30.26 20.97
N ALA A 89 -6.70 29.82 21.76
CA ALA A 89 -5.69 30.69 22.36
C ALA A 89 -4.53 30.93 21.38
N ASN A 90 -4.09 32.19 21.31
CA ASN A 90 -2.88 32.59 20.59
C ASN A 90 -1.72 32.70 21.56
N ILE A 91 -0.63 31.98 21.31
CA ILE A 91 0.62 32.14 22.07
C ILE A 91 1.56 32.99 21.21
N PRO A 92 1.79 34.28 21.57
CA PRO A 92 2.54 35.20 20.74
C PRO A 92 3.92 34.65 20.34
N GLY A 93 4.24 34.71 19.05
CA GLY A 93 5.49 34.20 18.48
C GLY A 93 5.66 32.69 18.43
N ARG A 94 4.66 31.87 18.88
CA ARG A 94 4.74 30.43 18.93
C ARG A 94 3.66 29.70 18.16
N GLY A 95 2.42 30.25 18.05
CA GLY A 95 1.34 29.58 17.31
C GLY A 95 0.00 29.59 18.04
N TYR A 96 -0.84 28.58 17.81
CA TYR A 96 -2.20 28.48 18.30
C TYR A 96 -2.46 27.15 18.99
N THR A 97 -3.38 27.16 19.99
CA THR A 97 -3.83 25.94 20.68
C THR A 97 -5.33 25.95 20.87
N PHE A 98 -5.97 24.80 20.84
CA PHE A 98 -7.39 24.66 21.19
C PHE A 98 -7.50 24.41 22.70
N VAL A 99 -8.23 25.30 23.39
CA VAL A 99 -8.34 25.28 24.87
C VAL A 99 -9.71 24.77 25.38
N GLY A 100 -10.67 24.56 24.48
CA GLY A 100 -11.99 24.03 24.83
C GLY A 100 -11.94 22.53 25.13
N GLU A 101 -12.81 22.07 26.06
CA GLU A 101 -12.97 20.64 26.33
C GLU A 101 -13.75 19.97 25.18
N VAL A 102 -13.22 18.87 24.64
CA VAL A 102 -13.78 18.14 23.50
C VAL A 102 -14.30 16.80 23.94
N LEU A 103 -15.63 16.60 23.80
CA LEU A 103 -16.31 15.34 24.10
C LEU A 103 -16.55 14.55 22.82
N ARG A 104 -16.31 13.24 22.86
CA ARG A 104 -16.51 12.32 21.72
C ARG A 104 -17.74 11.44 21.98
N GLY A 105 -18.74 11.48 21.11
CA GLY A 105 -19.99 10.74 21.23
C GLY A 105 -20.07 9.53 20.28
N ARG A 106 -20.63 8.39 20.80
CA ARG A 106 -20.82 7.13 20.06
C ARG A 106 -22.29 6.70 20.09
N LYS A 107 -22.77 6.14 18.96
CA LYS A 107 -24.02 5.33 18.93
C LYS A 107 -23.68 3.90 18.59
N ASP A 108 -24.04 2.97 19.46
CA ASP A 108 -23.86 1.53 19.29
C ASP A 108 -24.92 0.89 18.39
N THR A 109 -24.48 0.01 17.49
CA THR A 109 -25.30 -1.10 16.96
C THR A 109 -24.43 -2.34 16.78
N GLN A 110 -24.87 -3.43 17.44
CA GLN A 110 -24.20 -4.74 17.49
C GLN A 110 -24.32 -5.51 16.17
N ARG A 111 -23.26 -6.19 15.76
CA ARG A 111 -23.26 -7.36 14.89
C ARG A 111 -22.19 -8.36 15.34
N GLU A 112 -22.57 -9.63 15.39
CA GLU A 112 -21.73 -10.77 15.77
C GLU A 112 -20.63 -11.08 14.73
N PRO A 113 -19.46 -11.60 15.17
CA PRO A 113 -18.35 -11.94 14.27
C PRO A 113 -18.30 -13.42 13.91
N ILE A 114 -17.90 -13.69 12.68
CA ILE A 114 -17.56 -15.01 12.13
C ILE A 114 -16.10 -15.35 12.55
N ARG A 115 -15.90 -16.55 13.11
CA ARG A 115 -14.62 -17.08 13.56
C ARG A 115 -13.83 -17.72 12.39
N PRO A 116 -12.53 -17.48 12.25
CA PRO A 116 -11.60 -18.39 11.55
C PRO A 116 -10.94 -19.35 12.54
N PRO A 117 -10.42 -20.49 12.06
CA PRO A 117 -9.92 -21.58 12.90
C PRO A 117 -8.52 -21.27 13.47
N THR A 118 -8.31 -21.72 14.70
CA THR A 118 -7.06 -21.61 15.45
C THR A 118 -5.99 -22.56 14.95
N PRO A 119 -4.73 -22.13 14.78
CA PRO A 119 -3.60 -23.04 14.76
C PRO A 119 -3.16 -23.37 16.19
N ASP A 120 -2.95 -24.64 16.42
CA ASP A 120 -2.43 -25.24 17.65
C ASP A 120 -0.91 -24.95 17.75
N ASP A 121 -0.54 -23.84 18.37
CA ASP A 121 0.84 -23.57 18.78
C ASP A 121 1.03 -24.25 20.13
N GLY A 122 1.75 -25.35 20.14
CA GLY A 122 2.16 -26.07 21.34
C GLY A 122 2.74 -25.10 22.37
N GLY A 123 1.98 -24.82 23.42
CA GLY A 123 2.23 -23.76 24.40
C GLY A 123 3.63 -23.84 24.97
N GLN A 124 4.50 -22.95 24.55
CA GLN A 124 5.83 -22.77 25.11
C GLN A 124 5.68 -22.34 26.57
N LYS A 125 6.08 -23.20 27.51
CA LYS A 125 5.94 -22.96 28.93
C LYS A 125 6.78 -21.75 29.31
N VAL A 126 6.16 -20.68 29.77
CA VAL A 126 6.83 -19.44 30.18
C VAL A 126 7.07 -19.49 31.69
N PHE A 127 8.32 -19.44 32.10
CA PHE A 127 8.70 -19.57 33.49
C PHE A 127 8.72 -18.23 34.23
N GLY A 128 8.05 -18.19 35.40
CA GLY A 128 8.10 -17.05 36.33
C GLY A 128 7.50 -15.75 35.79
N ARG A 129 6.65 -15.81 34.76
CA ARG A 129 6.09 -14.62 34.09
C ARG A 129 4.56 -14.50 34.17
N ASN A 130 3.88 -15.46 34.78
CA ASN A 130 2.42 -15.52 34.82
C ASN A 130 1.81 -14.22 35.38
N GLN A 131 2.33 -13.73 36.53
CA GLN A 131 1.83 -12.48 37.14
C GLN A 131 2.01 -11.25 36.22
N ILE A 132 3.10 -11.22 35.45
CA ILE A 132 3.37 -10.14 34.51
C ILE A 132 2.40 -10.23 33.32
N ILE A 133 2.18 -11.43 32.79
CA ILE A 133 1.24 -11.70 31.71
C ILE A 133 -0.18 -11.31 32.14
N GLU A 134 -0.63 -11.77 33.31
CA GLU A 134 -1.93 -11.42 33.90
C GLU A 134 -2.07 -9.92 34.11
N GLY A 135 -1.03 -9.28 34.69
CA GLY A 135 -1.02 -7.83 34.90
C GLY A 135 -1.07 -7.01 33.61
N ILE A 136 -0.43 -7.48 32.52
CA ILE A 136 -0.54 -6.84 31.20
C ILE A 136 -1.97 -7.03 30.66
N LEU A 137 -2.55 -8.23 30.75
CA LEU A 137 -3.89 -8.52 30.27
C LEU A 137 -4.97 -7.70 30.99
N GLU A 138 -4.84 -7.50 32.30
CA GLU A 138 -5.74 -6.66 33.08
C GLU A 138 -5.66 -5.17 32.73
N GLN A 139 -4.49 -4.71 32.30
CA GLN A 139 -4.22 -3.31 31.99
C GLN A 139 -4.44 -2.95 30.53
N LEU A 140 -4.35 -3.91 29.63
CA LEU A 140 -4.49 -3.70 28.19
C LEU A 140 -5.86 -3.05 27.81
N PRO A 141 -6.99 -3.37 28.45
CA PRO A 141 -8.25 -2.67 28.19
C PRO A 141 -8.25 -1.21 28.66
N LYS A 142 -7.40 -0.86 29.64
CA LYS A 142 -7.33 0.46 30.29
C LYS A 142 -6.33 1.43 29.65
N GLY A 143 -5.55 0.97 28.67
CA GLY A 143 -4.55 1.76 27.96
C GLY A 143 -4.53 1.42 26.48
N ARG A 144 -3.83 2.24 25.70
CA ARG A 144 -3.73 2.03 24.24
C ARG A 144 -2.32 1.74 23.74
N LEU A 145 -1.31 2.00 24.56
CA LEU A 145 0.09 1.69 24.27
C LEU A 145 0.76 1.03 25.47
N PHE A 146 1.25 -0.18 25.25
CA PHE A 146 2.00 -0.95 26.23
C PHE A 146 3.35 -1.34 25.65
N THR A 147 4.42 -1.04 26.37
CA THR A 147 5.77 -1.39 25.98
C THR A 147 6.40 -2.31 27.03
N ILE A 148 6.79 -3.51 26.60
CA ILE A 148 7.57 -4.42 27.41
C ILE A 148 9.04 -4.08 27.20
N THR A 149 9.69 -3.57 28.24
CA THR A 149 11.10 -3.17 28.18
C THR A 149 12.02 -4.11 28.94
N GLY A 150 13.28 -4.15 28.54
CA GLY A 150 14.30 -4.94 29.23
C GLY A 150 15.51 -5.27 28.34
N PRO A 151 16.57 -5.83 28.90
CA PRO A 151 17.77 -6.19 28.14
C PRO A 151 17.51 -7.24 27.07
N GLY A 152 18.45 -7.35 26.11
CA GLY A 152 18.42 -8.40 25.10
C GLY A 152 18.44 -9.79 25.73
N GLY A 153 17.64 -10.72 25.21
CA GLY A 153 17.60 -12.09 25.72
C GLY A 153 16.82 -12.31 27.03
N ILE A 154 16.18 -11.27 27.60
CA ILE A 154 15.41 -11.40 28.86
C ILE A 154 14.07 -12.14 28.69
N GLY A 155 13.60 -12.31 27.44
CA GLY A 155 12.32 -12.95 27.13
C GLY A 155 11.17 -11.99 26.82
N LYS A 156 11.42 -10.74 26.41
CA LYS A 156 10.38 -9.76 26.04
C LYS A 156 9.39 -10.30 25.00
N SER A 157 9.92 -10.75 23.87
CA SER A 157 9.12 -11.31 22.78
C SER A 157 8.34 -12.56 23.21
N THR A 158 8.92 -13.37 24.11
CA THR A 158 8.26 -14.58 24.65
C THR A 158 7.04 -14.19 25.50
N VAL A 159 7.19 -13.21 26.39
CA VAL A 159 6.10 -12.68 27.21
C VAL A 159 5.03 -12.01 26.34
N ALA A 160 5.44 -11.19 25.38
CA ALA A 160 4.50 -10.54 24.46
C ALA A 160 3.71 -11.57 23.62
N LYS A 161 4.37 -12.61 23.12
CA LYS A 161 3.70 -13.73 22.40
C LYS A 161 2.73 -14.49 23.29
N ALA A 162 3.07 -14.70 24.58
CA ALA A 162 2.17 -15.32 25.53
C ALA A 162 0.91 -14.47 25.81
N VAL A 163 1.09 -13.13 25.97
CA VAL A 163 -0.03 -12.19 26.09
C VAL A 163 -0.92 -12.24 24.84
N VAL A 164 -0.31 -12.17 23.65
CA VAL A 164 -1.00 -12.23 22.36
C VAL A 164 -1.76 -13.54 22.20
N SER A 165 -1.17 -14.67 22.59
CA SER A 165 -1.81 -16.00 22.52
C SER A 165 -3.05 -16.11 23.41
N GLN A 166 -3.04 -15.47 24.60
CA GLN A 166 -4.20 -15.47 25.50
C GLN A 166 -5.31 -14.53 25.04
N LEU A 167 -4.96 -13.47 24.28
CA LEU A 167 -5.93 -12.56 23.67
C LEU A 167 -6.50 -13.09 22.35
N ALA A 168 -5.87 -14.10 21.76
CA ALA A 168 -6.30 -14.69 20.51
C ALA A 168 -7.69 -15.35 20.67
N GLY A 169 -8.68 -14.80 19.98
CA GLY A 169 -10.10 -15.22 20.06
C GLY A 169 -11.03 -14.14 20.61
N GLU A 170 -10.50 -13.14 21.34
CA GLU A 170 -11.29 -12.00 21.84
C GLU A 170 -11.01 -10.71 21.04
N LEU A 171 -9.80 -10.56 20.51
CA LEU A 171 -9.35 -9.37 19.79
C LEU A 171 -8.63 -9.75 18.48
N GLU A 172 -8.78 -8.90 17.48
CA GLU A 172 -7.96 -9.00 16.28
C GLU A 172 -6.54 -8.51 16.57
N ILE A 173 -5.55 -9.37 16.31
CA ILE A 173 -4.15 -9.07 16.61
C ILE A 173 -3.31 -9.14 15.34
N ILE A 174 -2.62 -8.06 15.04
CA ILE A 174 -1.68 -7.94 13.92
C ILE A 174 -0.26 -7.98 14.49
N LYS A 175 0.53 -8.96 14.06
CA LYS A 175 1.94 -9.10 14.47
C LYS A 175 2.83 -8.45 13.43
N VAL A 176 3.74 -7.58 13.87
CA VAL A 176 4.73 -6.88 13.02
C VAL A 176 6.10 -7.09 13.64
N GLU A 177 6.98 -7.78 12.94
CA GLU A 177 8.38 -7.93 13.32
C GLU A 177 9.17 -6.73 12.78
N LEU A 178 9.69 -5.88 13.68
CA LEU A 178 10.47 -4.70 13.31
C LEU A 178 11.98 -4.93 13.31
N SER A 179 12.43 -6.00 13.96
CA SER A 179 13.85 -6.38 14.10
C SER A 179 14.63 -6.40 12.78
N ASP A 180 13.95 -6.63 11.68
CA ASP A 180 14.54 -6.80 10.35
C ASP A 180 14.40 -5.55 9.47
N ILE A 181 13.82 -4.48 9.98
CA ILE A 181 13.61 -3.22 9.26
C ILE A 181 14.83 -2.35 9.42
N ALA A 182 15.45 -1.97 8.30
CA ALA A 182 16.71 -1.24 8.30
C ALA A 182 16.56 0.28 8.51
N SER A 183 15.39 0.86 8.20
CA SER A 183 15.13 2.31 8.28
C SER A 183 13.74 2.58 8.81
N GLY A 184 13.59 3.63 9.59
CA GLY A 184 12.33 4.03 10.21
C GLY A 184 11.23 4.39 9.23
N ASP A 185 11.58 4.91 8.07
CA ASP A 185 10.64 5.23 6.98
C ASP A 185 9.83 4.00 6.52
N LEU A 186 10.34 2.78 6.78
CA LEU A 186 9.70 1.53 6.41
C LEU A 186 8.73 1.00 7.47
N VAL A 187 8.68 1.59 8.66
CA VAL A 187 7.77 1.16 9.74
C VAL A 187 6.29 1.19 9.30
N PRO A 188 5.79 2.30 8.70
CA PRO A 188 4.42 2.32 8.21
C PRO A 188 4.16 1.24 7.14
N ALA A 189 5.14 1.00 6.28
CA ALA A 189 5.06 0.00 5.22
C ALA A 189 4.94 -1.43 5.76
N ALA A 190 5.71 -1.77 6.78
CA ALA A 190 5.66 -3.08 7.44
C ALA A 190 4.30 -3.33 8.11
N VAL A 191 3.77 -2.31 8.78
CA VAL A 191 2.46 -2.38 9.41
C VAL A 191 1.35 -2.53 8.36
N ALA A 192 1.39 -1.77 7.27
CA ALA A 192 0.44 -1.88 6.17
C ALA A 192 0.46 -3.28 5.54
N SER A 193 1.65 -3.83 5.30
CA SER A 193 1.82 -5.19 4.77
C SER A 193 1.21 -6.24 5.70
N SER A 194 1.45 -6.13 7.01
CA SER A 194 0.89 -7.05 8.01
C SER A 194 -0.64 -6.93 8.15
N LEU A 195 -1.21 -5.76 7.84
CA LEU A 195 -2.64 -5.51 7.77
C LEU A 195 -3.27 -5.98 6.45
N GLY A 196 -2.47 -6.45 5.49
CA GLY A 196 -2.94 -6.82 4.15
C GLY A 196 -3.40 -5.61 3.31
N ILE A 197 -2.87 -4.42 3.59
CA ILE A 197 -3.26 -3.17 2.93
C ILE A 197 -2.35 -2.91 1.74
N THR A 198 -2.94 -2.67 0.57
CA THR A 198 -2.26 -2.12 -0.60
C THR A 198 -2.21 -0.60 -0.50
N TYR A 199 -1.03 0.00 -0.51
CA TYR A 199 -0.86 1.44 -0.27
C TYR A 199 0.05 2.12 -1.31
N ARG A 200 -0.03 3.46 -1.36
CA ARG A 200 0.88 4.36 -2.09
C ARG A 200 1.90 5.03 -1.17
N SER A 201 3.08 5.36 -1.73
CA SER A 201 4.18 6.00 -1.04
C SER A 201 3.82 7.28 -0.30
N ASP A 202 2.99 8.10 -0.91
CA ASP A 202 2.77 9.45 -0.40
C ASP A 202 1.78 9.51 0.78
N ASN A 203 1.12 8.40 1.16
CA ASN A 203 0.12 8.45 2.22
C ASN A 203 -0.18 7.10 2.92
N VAL A 204 0.86 6.28 3.14
CA VAL A 204 0.74 4.98 3.84
C VAL A 204 0.05 5.13 5.19
N LEU A 205 0.47 6.12 5.97
CA LEU A 205 -0.06 6.39 7.29
C LEU A 205 -1.56 6.72 7.28
N ALA A 206 -2.02 7.53 6.33
CA ALA A 206 -3.45 7.85 6.22
C ALA A 206 -4.28 6.62 5.82
N THR A 207 -3.74 5.76 4.96
CA THR A 207 -4.41 4.51 4.56
C THR A 207 -4.52 3.53 5.72
N ILE A 208 -3.47 3.40 6.53
CA ILE A 208 -3.49 2.60 7.77
C ILE A 208 -4.55 3.16 8.72
N CYS A 209 -4.54 4.47 8.97
CA CYS A 209 -5.50 5.10 9.87
C CYS A 209 -6.94 4.91 9.42
N ALA A 210 -7.23 5.08 8.13
CA ALA A 210 -8.56 4.87 7.57
C ALA A 210 -9.04 3.41 7.72
N THR A 211 -8.13 2.45 7.57
CA THR A 211 -8.47 1.02 7.76
C THR A 211 -8.73 0.68 9.23
N LEU A 212 -7.97 1.30 10.14
CA LEU A 212 -8.06 1.03 11.58
C LEU A 212 -9.16 1.83 12.29
N GLU A 213 -9.70 2.87 11.68
CA GLU A 213 -10.70 3.77 12.28
C GLU A 213 -11.97 3.02 12.72
N THR A 214 -12.37 2.02 11.93
CA THR A 214 -13.61 1.24 12.14
C THR A 214 -13.40 -0.11 12.81
N ARG A 215 -12.14 -0.55 13.00
CA ARG A 215 -11.78 -1.90 13.50
C ARG A 215 -11.05 -1.81 14.84
N PRO A 216 -11.51 -2.50 15.90
CA PRO A 216 -10.73 -2.64 17.11
C PRO A 216 -9.60 -3.66 16.88
N VAL A 217 -8.38 -3.16 16.71
CA VAL A 217 -7.19 -3.98 16.42
C VAL A 217 -6.11 -3.74 17.47
N THR A 218 -5.43 -4.80 17.87
CA THR A 218 -4.19 -4.70 18.65
C THR A 218 -2.99 -4.99 17.74
N ILE A 219 -2.08 -4.05 17.60
CA ILE A 219 -0.86 -4.19 16.81
C ILE A 219 0.28 -4.55 17.75
N PHE A 220 0.87 -5.72 17.54
CA PHE A 220 2.06 -6.17 18.26
C PHE A 220 3.32 -5.82 17.45
N LEU A 221 4.14 -4.91 17.97
CA LEU A 221 5.42 -4.47 17.41
C LEU A 221 6.56 -5.17 18.15
N ASP A 222 7.25 -6.10 17.51
CA ASP A 222 8.35 -6.86 18.13
C ASP A 222 9.71 -6.31 17.68
N GLY A 223 10.56 -5.89 18.64
CA GLY A 223 11.92 -5.46 18.37
C GLY A 223 12.08 -4.00 17.95
N CYS A 224 11.53 -3.05 18.69
CA CYS A 224 11.54 -1.61 18.35
C CYS A 224 12.87 -0.90 18.64
N GLU A 225 13.83 -1.54 19.29
CA GLU A 225 14.99 -0.91 19.92
C GLU A 225 15.94 -0.13 19.00
N HIS A 226 15.91 -0.36 17.71
CA HIS A 226 16.79 0.31 16.73
C HIS A 226 16.04 1.36 15.88
N LEU A 227 14.74 1.51 16.10
CA LEU A 227 13.85 2.43 15.37
C LEU A 227 12.96 3.22 16.34
N ILE A 228 13.44 3.53 17.52
CA ILE A 228 12.61 4.05 18.63
C ILE A 228 11.90 5.34 18.23
N ASP A 229 12.62 6.30 17.67
CA ASP A 229 12.07 7.60 17.30
C ASP A 229 10.99 7.46 16.21
N ASP A 230 11.29 6.72 15.16
CA ASP A 230 10.36 6.48 14.04
C ASP A 230 9.12 5.68 14.47
N VAL A 231 9.31 4.67 15.32
CA VAL A 231 8.19 3.89 15.88
C VAL A 231 7.34 4.76 16.78
N THR A 232 7.94 5.64 17.55
CA THR A 232 7.24 6.58 18.43
C THR A 232 6.35 7.52 17.60
N ASP A 233 6.94 8.16 16.58
CA ASP A 233 6.22 9.06 15.67
C ASP A 233 5.07 8.34 14.96
N PHE A 234 5.32 7.12 14.49
CA PHE A 234 4.30 6.30 13.86
C PHE A 234 3.16 5.95 14.82
N VAL A 235 3.49 5.44 16.02
CA VAL A 235 2.50 5.02 17.02
C VAL A 235 1.65 6.21 17.47
N GLU A 236 2.26 7.35 17.74
CA GLU A 236 1.54 8.57 18.11
C GLU A 236 0.62 9.05 17.00
N ALA A 237 1.09 9.06 15.76
CA ALA A 237 0.31 9.48 14.61
C ALA A 237 -0.91 8.56 14.37
N VAL A 238 -0.77 7.25 14.60
CA VAL A 238 -1.89 6.29 14.50
C VAL A 238 -2.84 6.46 15.69
N LEU A 239 -2.33 6.53 16.93
CA LEU A 239 -3.14 6.66 18.13
C LEU A 239 -3.96 7.96 18.15
N GLN A 240 -3.47 9.03 17.55
CA GLN A 240 -4.20 10.29 17.42
C GLN A 240 -5.43 10.17 16.49
N ARG A 241 -5.37 9.30 15.50
CA ARG A 241 -6.38 9.18 14.43
C ARG A 241 -7.33 7.99 14.60
N THR A 242 -6.91 6.98 15.38
CA THR A 242 -7.67 5.72 15.52
C THR A 242 -8.03 5.45 16.97
N PRO A 243 -9.29 5.66 17.40
CA PRO A 243 -9.69 5.55 18.81
C PRO A 243 -9.64 4.12 19.37
N ASN A 244 -9.76 3.11 18.53
CA ASN A 244 -9.90 1.70 18.91
C ASN A 244 -8.65 0.87 18.73
N THR A 245 -7.59 1.46 18.21
CA THR A 245 -6.31 0.79 17.99
C THR A 245 -5.51 0.77 19.31
N ARG A 246 -4.89 -0.37 19.58
CA ARG A 246 -3.95 -0.56 20.68
C ARG A 246 -2.61 -1.05 20.16
N PHE A 247 -1.55 -0.73 20.89
CA PHE A 247 -0.21 -1.22 20.59
C PHE A 247 0.35 -1.99 21.78
N LEU A 248 0.96 -3.14 21.49
CA LEU A 248 1.86 -3.85 22.37
C LEU A 248 3.24 -3.84 21.72
N ALA A 249 4.23 -3.25 22.35
CA ALA A 249 5.57 -3.13 21.81
C ALA A 249 6.59 -3.87 22.68
N THR A 250 7.64 -4.39 22.06
CA THR A 250 8.84 -4.85 22.77
C THR A 250 10.02 -3.98 22.37
N SER A 251 10.79 -3.52 23.37
CA SER A 251 11.95 -2.67 23.14
C SER A 251 12.97 -2.85 24.26
N ARG A 252 14.20 -2.36 24.08
CA ARG A 252 15.19 -2.30 25.15
C ARG A 252 14.94 -1.12 26.08
N GLU A 253 14.36 -0.05 25.58
CA GLU A 253 14.00 1.16 26.32
C GLU A 253 12.56 1.59 25.99
N PRO A 254 11.93 2.44 26.81
CA PRO A 254 10.61 2.96 26.53
C PRO A 254 10.59 3.76 25.23
N LEU A 255 9.47 3.72 24.52
CA LEU A 255 9.22 4.56 23.35
C LEU A 255 9.07 6.04 23.71
N ARG A 256 8.70 6.34 24.96
CA ARG A 256 8.44 7.70 25.49
C ARG A 256 7.29 8.41 24.77
N ALA A 257 6.39 7.62 24.21
CA ALA A 257 5.20 8.11 23.52
C ALA A 257 4.10 8.54 24.51
N SER A 258 3.25 9.44 24.08
CA SER A 258 2.14 9.94 24.92
C SER A 258 1.16 8.82 25.29
N GLY A 259 0.92 8.64 26.59
CA GLY A 259 0.03 7.60 27.11
C GLY A 259 0.65 6.20 27.16
N GLU A 260 1.95 6.09 26.95
CA GLU A 260 2.67 4.82 27.07
C GLU A 260 2.62 4.27 28.51
N ARG A 261 2.36 2.96 28.62
CA ARG A 261 2.52 2.18 29.85
C ARG A 261 3.68 1.22 29.69
N VAL A 262 4.68 1.37 30.54
CA VAL A 262 5.93 0.60 30.45
C VAL A 262 5.91 -0.52 31.47
N HIS A 263 6.09 -1.77 30.98
CA HIS A 263 6.34 -2.94 31.80
C HIS A 263 7.81 -3.33 31.68
N ARG A 264 8.55 -3.08 32.73
CA ARG A 264 9.98 -3.45 32.79
C ARG A 264 10.10 -4.92 33.16
N LEU A 265 10.58 -5.75 32.22
CA LEU A 265 10.82 -7.16 32.45
C LEU A 265 12.16 -7.34 33.17
N LEU A 266 12.10 -7.82 34.42
CA LEU A 266 13.28 -8.12 35.25
C LEU A 266 13.87 -9.49 34.85
N PRO A 267 15.13 -9.78 35.22
CA PRO A 267 15.68 -11.12 35.12
C PRO A 267 14.80 -12.17 35.79
N LEU A 268 15.03 -13.43 35.47
CA LEU A 268 14.40 -14.54 36.18
C LEU A 268 14.98 -14.64 37.57
N ASP A 269 14.15 -14.85 38.59
CA ASP A 269 14.60 -14.96 39.97
C ASP A 269 15.51 -16.16 40.13
N VAL A 270 16.65 -15.92 40.75
CA VAL A 270 17.67 -16.93 41.10
C VAL A 270 17.68 -17.06 42.63
N PRO A 271 17.56 -18.27 43.17
CA PRO A 271 17.58 -18.45 44.64
C PRO A 271 18.96 -18.27 45.24
N VAL A 272 19.03 -18.14 46.55
CA VAL A 272 20.31 -18.11 47.30
C VAL A 272 20.94 -19.51 47.27
N SER A 273 22.27 -19.60 47.24
CA SER A 273 23.01 -20.86 47.06
C SER A 273 22.81 -21.93 48.16
N THR A 274 22.13 -21.60 49.24
CA THR A 274 21.92 -22.47 50.42
C THR A 274 20.53 -23.12 50.48
N VAL A 275 19.74 -23.06 49.42
CA VAL A 275 18.36 -23.62 49.38
C VAL A 275 18.33 -25.13 49.09
N LYS A 276 17.28 -25.82 49.56
CA LYS A 276 17.00 -27.20 49.25
C LYS A 276 16.57 -27.42 47.79
N LEU A 277 16.67 -28.67 47.31
CA LEU A 277 16.30 -29.05 45.96
C LEU A 277 14.88 -28.55 45.56
N GLU A 278 13.89 -28.70 46.42
CA GLU A 278 12.51 -28.31 46.18
C GLU A 278 12.38 -26.78 45.99
N GLU A 279 13.06 -25.99 46.80
CA GLU A 279 13.09 -24.51 46.67
C GLU A 279 13.89 -24.09 45.44
N ALA A 280 14.94 -24.77 45.08
CA ALA A 280 15.70 -24.52 43.85
C ALA A 280 14.82 -24.78 42.62
N LEU A 281 14.07 -25.90 42.56
CA LEU A 281 13.13 -26.23 41.47
C LEU A 281 11.93 -25.29 41.43
N ALA A 282 11.59 -24.56 42.48
CA ALA A 282 10.57 -23.54 42.44
C ALA A 282 11.06 -22.25 41.74
N SER A 283 12.38 -22.03 41.60
CA SER A 283 12.94 -20.85 40.95
C SER A 283 12.78 -20.86 39.43
N PRO A 284 12.27 -19.81 38.82
CA PRO A 284 12.10 -19.71 37.36
C PRO A 284 13.40 -19.91 36.57
N ALA A 285 14.53 -19.38 37.03
CA ALA A 285 15.82 -19.50 36.37
C ALA A 285 16.32 -20.97 36.37
N VAL A 286 16.17 -21.65 37.50
CA VAL A 286 16.53 -23.07 37.62
C VAL A 286 15.59 -23.95 36.83
N GLN A 287 14.28 -23.66 36.83
CA GLN A 287 13.31 -24.37 36.02
C GLN A 287 13.65 -24.31 34.53
N LEU A 288 13.99 -23.10 34.03
CA LEU A 288 14.41 -22.91 32.64
C LEU A 288 15.68 -23.70 32.32
N PHE A 289 16.70 -23.65 33.22
CA PHE A 289 17.92 -24.39 33.04
C PHE A 289 17.68 -25.91 32.97
N VAL A 290 16.92 -26.45 33.94
CA VAL A 290 16.63 -27.89 34.03
C VAL A 290 15.82 -28.33 32.80
N GLN A 291 14.80 -27.58 32.38
CA GLN A 291 14.02 -27.92 31.19
C GLN A 291 14.88 -27.96 29.91
N ARG A 292 15.79 -26.98 29.76
CA ARG A 292 16.72 -26.97 28.61
C ARG A 292 17.76 -28.04 28.67
N ALA A 293 18.33 -28.34 29.87
CA ALA A 293 19.22 -29.43 30.08
C ALA A 293 18.55 -30.78 29.76
N ASP A 294 17.29 -30.97 30.20
CA ASP A 294 16.51 -32.19 29.90
C ASP A 294 16.24 -32.34 28.41
N ALA A 295 15.84 -31.24 27.74
CA ALA A 295 15.62 -31.23 26.29
C ALA A 295 16.88 -31.59 25.48
N CYS A 296 18.07 -31.25 25.99
CA CYS A 296 19.35 -31.56 25.34
C CYS A 296 19.87 -32.96 25.65
N LEU A 297 19.72 -33.42 26.89
CA LEU A 297 20.29 -34.69 27.36
C LEU A 297 19.30 -35.87 27.36
N GLY A 298 17.99 -35.57 27.23
CA GLY A 298 16.93 -36.58 27.18
C GLY A 298 16.80 -37.36 28.49
N GLY A 299 16.56 -36.62 29.60
CA GLY A 299 16.39 -37.25 30.93
C GLY A 299 17.19 -36.59 32.07
N TYR A 300 17.65 -35.34 31.88
CA TYR A 300 18.37 -34.62 32.93
C TYR A 300 17.45 -34.29 34.12
N GLN A 301 17.91 -34.72 35.29
CA GLN A 301 17.27 -34.40 36.57
C GLN A 301 18.29 -33.68 37.47
N LEU A 302 17.85 -32.57 38.05
CA LEU A 302 18.68 -31.83 39.00
C LEU A 302 18.86 -32.66 40.29
N THR A 303 20.09 -32.91 40.67
CA THR A 303 20.43 -33.58 41.94
C THR A 303 20.77 -32.58 43.06
N GLU A 304 20.67 -33.00 44.33
CA GLU A 304 21.07 -32.16 45.46
C GLU A 304 22.52 -31.66 45.35
N MET A 305 23.41 -32.47 44.75
CA MET A 305 24.82 -32.10 44.55
C MET A 305 25.01 -31.05 43.46
N ASP A 306 24.12 -31.01 42.48
CA ASP A 306 24.18 -30.07 41.34
C ASP A 306 23.48 -28.72 41.66
N VAL A 307 22.61 -28.67 42.67
CA VAL A 307 21.83 -27.46 43.03
C VAL A 307 22.73 -26.24 43.22
N PRO A 308 23.81 -26.28 44.05
CA PRO A 308 24.63 -25.10 44.22
C PRO A 308 25.33 -24.64 42.94
N ILE A 309 25.67 -25.58 42.06
CA ILE A 309 26.38 -25.30 40.82
C ILE A 309 25.43 -24.70 39.80
N VAL A 310 24.21 -25.19 39.68
CA VAL A 310 23.19 -24.64 38.80
C VAL A 310 22.77 -23.25 39.23
N ILE A 311 22.62 -23.03 40.54
CA ILE A 311 22.31 -21.70 41.07
C ILE A 311 23.47 -20.72 40.76
N ASP A 312 24.72 -21.14 40.95
CA ASP A 312 25.91 -20.32 40.63
C ASP A 312 25.95 -19.99 39.12
N ILE A 313 25.66 -20.95 38.25
CA ILE A 313 25.55 -20.72 36.80
C ILE A 313 24.44 -19.69 36.49
N CYS A 314 23.22 -19.89 37.01
CA CYS A 314 22.10 -18.96 36.80
C CYS A 314 22.37 -17.56 37.34
N ALA A 315 23.05 -17.47 38.51
CA ALA A 315 23.43 -16.20 39.13
C ALA A 315 24.48 -15.44 38.29
N ARG A 316 25.50 -16.14 37.78
CA ARG A 316 26.52 -15.55 36.90
C ARG A 316 25.98 -15.11 35.57
N LEU A 317 24.89 -15.73 35.11
CA LEU A 317 24.16 -15.33 33.92
C LEU A 317 23.07 -14.29 34.20
N ASP A 318 23.09 -13.67 35.42
CA ASP A 318 22.14 -12.65 35.84
C ASP A 318 20.67 -13.04 35.70
N GLY A 319 20.30 -14.31 35.66
CA GLY A 319 18.94 -14.76 35.42
C GLY A 319 18.42 -14.42 34.04
N ILE A 320 19.28 -14.11 33.06
CA ILE A 320 18.90 -13.78 31.69
C ILE A 320 18.49 -15.07 30.94
N ALA A 321 17.22 -15.15 30.54
CA ALA A 321 16.64 -16.35 29.98
C ALA A 321 17.48 -16.95 28.84
N LEU A 322 17.86 -16.15 27.86
CA LEU A 322 18.66 -16.58 26.71
C LEU A 322 20.04 -17.10 27.14
N ALA A 323 20.68 -16.41 28.11
CA ALA A 323 21.98 -16.82 28.60
C ALA A 323 21.90 -18.17 29.31
N ILE A 324 20.84 -18.39 30.10
CA ILE A 324 20.56 -19.65 30.76
C ILE A 324 20.31 -20.78 29.76
N GLU A 325 19.49 -20.52 28.74
CA GLU A 325 19.22 -21.49 27.69
C GLU A 325 20.50 -21.93 26.94
N LEU A 326 21.32 -20.93 26.58
CA LEU A 326 22.61 -21.18 25.90
C LEU A 326 23.59 -21.97 26.78
N ALA A 327 23.64 -21.67 28.07
CA ALA A 327 24.49 -22.37 29.02
C ALA A 327 24.04 -23.84 29.25
N ALA A 328 22.73 -24.04 29.47
CA ALA A 328 22.17 -25.38 29.64
C ALA A 328 22.38 -26.26 28.40
N GLY A 329 22.27 -25.69 27.19
CA GLY A 329 22.55 -26.39 25.94
C GLY A 329 23.99 -26.90 25.80
N ARG A 330 24.94 -26.40 26.62
CA ARG A 330 26.32 -26.88 26.61
C ARG A 330 26.54 -28.18 27.36
N LEU A 331 25.57 -28.62 28.13
CA LEU A 331 25.66 -29.89 28.86
C LEU A 331 25.75 -31.12 27.94
N GLU A 332 25.38 -30.97 26.66
CA GLU A 332 25.63 -32.01 25.65
C GLU A 332 27.13 -32.31 25.47
N SER A 333 28.00 -31.32 25.65
CA SER A 333 29.43 -31.42 25.34
C SER A 333 30.35 -31.28 26.54
N MET A 334 29.83 -30.87 27.71
CA MET A 334 30.66 -30.69 28.92
C MET A 334 29.87 -30.95 30.22
N SER A 335 30.60 -31.29 31.27
CA SER A 335 29.96 -31.47 32.56
C SER A 335 29.53 -30.13 33.16
N ILE A 336 28.59 -30.17 34.12
CA ILE A 336 28.07 -29.00 34.79
C ILE A 336 29.20 -28.23 35.57
N LEU A 337 30.16 -29.01 36.12
CA LEU A 337 31.35 -28.45 36.79
C LEU A 337 32.26 -27.71 35.79
N SER A 338 32.49 -28.28 34.62
CA SER A 338 33.30 -27.68 33.57
C SER A 338 32.62 -26.45 33.02
N LEU A 339 31.28 -26.45 32.88
CA LEU A 339 30.45 -25.30 32.49
C LEU A 339 30.63 -24.16 33.51
N ALA A 340 30.45 -24.39 34.81
CA ALA A 340 30.60 -23.39 35.84
C ALA A 340 32.03 -22.82 35.88
N ALA A 341 33.07 -23.65 35.71
CA ALA A 341 34.46 -23.21 35.65
C ALA A 341 34.73 -22.32 34.42
N SER A 342 34.23 -22.68 33.27
CA SER A 342 34.40 -21.89 32.03
C SER A 342 33.72 -20.52 32.10
N LEU A 343 32.55 -20.45 32.71
CA LEU A 343 31.85 -19.18 32.94
C LEU A 343 32.66 -18.27 33.89
N HIS A 344 33.35 -18.84 34.89
CA HIS A 344 34.15 -18.08 35.81
C HIS A 344 35.33 -17.37 35.10
N ASP A 345 36.03 -18.04 34.22
CA ASP A 345 37.16 -17.50 33.47
C ASP A 345 36.72 -16.47 32.41
N CYS A 346 35.62 -16.69 31.71
CA CYS A 346 35.04 -15.74 30.75
C CYS A 346 34.66 -14.42 31.39
N PHE A 347 34.00 -14.43 32.53
CA PHE A 347 33.64 -13.22 33.28
C PHE A 347 34.87 -12.46 33.80
N ARG A 348 35.93 -13.16 34.19
CA ARG A 348 37.18 -12.55 34.69
C ARG A 348 37.92 -11.78 33.59
N VAL A 349 37.93 -12.26 32.36
CA VAL A 349 38.57 -11.60 31.21
C VAL A 349 37.81 -10.35 30.79
N LEU A 350 36.47 -10.35 30.81
CA LEU A 350 35.59 -9.26 30.32
C LEU A 350 35.36 -8.18 31.35
N SER A 351 35.56 -8.44 32.68
CA SER A 351 35.47 -7.42 33.71
C SER A 351 36.59 -6.37 33.65
N ARG A 352 37.59 -6.52 32.77
CA ARG A 352 38.71 -5.58 32.58
C ARG A 352 38.55 -4.61 31.40
N GLY A 353 37.49 -4.73 30.57
CA GLY A 353 37.31 -3.90 29.39
C GLY A 353 36.04 -3.03 29.41
N ARG A 354 36.17 -1.75 29.76
CA ARG A 354 35.19 -0.64 29.76
C ARG A 354 34.27 -0.50 30.96
N ARG A 355 34.65 0.43 31.82
CA ARG A 355 33.90 0.90 33.02
C ARG A 355 32.59 1.67 32.71
N THR A 356 32.18 1.82 31.44
CA THR A 356 31.05 2.68 31.02
C THR A 356 29.84 1.95 30.48
N ALA A 357 29.88 0.62 30.29
CA ALA A 357 28.71 -0.16 29.90
C ALA A 357 28.04 -0.78 31.13
N LEU A 358 26.71 -0.75 31.18
CA LEU A 358 25.92 -1.41 32.23
C LEU A 358 26.34 -2.89 32.36
N PRO A 359 26.58 -3.41 33.60
CA PRO A 359 27.04 -4.78 33.81
C PRO A 359 26.25 -5.87 33.08
N ARG A 360 24.95 -5.61 32.86
CA ARG A 360 24.01 -6.52 32.19
C ARG A 360 24.24 -6.68 30.68
N HIS A 361 24.70 -5.64 29.99
CA HIS A 361 25.09 -5.72 28.58
C HIS A 361 26.42 -6.41 28.36
N GLN A 362 27.31 -6.35 29.36
CA GLN A 362 28.57 -7.08 29.35
C GLN A 362 28.34 -8.59 29.51
N THR A 363 27.37 -9.00 30.31
CA THR A 363 27.06 -10.40 30.57
C THR A 363 26.49 -11.11 29.33
N LEU A 364 25.58 -10.49 28.58
CA LEU A 364 25.04 -11.10 27.36
C LEU A 364 26.11 -11.21 26.28
N ARG A 365 26.95 -10.18 26.10
CA ARG A 365 28.07 -10.22 25.17
C ARG A 365 29.07 -11.28 25.53
N ALA A 366 29.41 -11.38 26.83
CA ALA A 366 30.27 -12.44 27.33
C ALA A 366 29.72 -13.83 27.07
N THR A 367 28.41 -14.02 27.23
CA THR A 367 27.76 -15.31 26.96
C THR A 367 27.81 -15.65 25.47
N LEU A 368 27.59 -14.64 24.58
CA LEU A 368 27.72 -14.84 23.16
C LEU A 368 29.17 -15.09 22.72
N ASP A 369 30.13 -14.31 23.21
CA ASP A 369 31.56 -14.54 22.95
C ASP A 369 31.99 -15.94 23.40
N TRP A 370 31.59 -16.35 24.60
CA TRP A 370 31.83 -17.68 25.07
C TRP A 370 31.17 -18.78 24.22
N SER A 371 29.91 -18.61 23.88
CA SER A 371 29.20 -19.54 22.98
C SER A 371 29.87 -19.63 21.61
N TYR A 372 30.32 -18.51 21.08
CA TYR A 372 31.03 -18.41 19.81
C TYR A 372 32.41 -19.10 19.85
N GLN A 373 33.18 -18.92 20.93
CA GLN A 373 34.49 -19.55 21.09
C GLN A 373 34.42 -21.09 21.19
N LEU A 374 33.29 -21.63 21.65
CA LEU A 374 33.05 -23.07 21.72
C LEU A 374 32.56 -23.70 20.39
N LEU A 375 32.34 -22.88 19.37
CA LEU A 375 32.04 -23.35 18.04
C LEU A 375 33.31 -23.82 17.33
N ALA A 376 33.21 -24.86 16.53
CA ALA A 376 34.21 -25.20 15.55
C ALA A 376 34.41 -24.05 14.52
N VAL A 377 35.58 -24.00 13.89
CA VAL A 377 35.91 -22.92 12.97
C VAL A 377 34.88 -22.78 11.84
N ASP A 378 34.41 -23.95 11.33
CA ASP A 378 33.37 -23.96 10.28
C ASP A 378 32.00 -23.50 10.78
N GLU A 379 31.66 -23.85 12.04
CA GLU A 379 30.43 -23.37 12.66
C GLU A 379 30.46 -21.84 12.93
N GLN A 380 31.65 -21.31 13.34
CA GLN A 380 31.84 -19.86 13.49
C GLN A 380 31.66 -19.13 12.15
N ARG A 381 32.30 -19.64 11.10
CA ARG A 381 32.17 -19.10 9.75
C ARG A 381 30.72 -19.15 9.30
N GLY A 382 30.07 -20.29 9.43
CA GLY A 382 28.68 -20.46 9.03
C GLY A 382 27.72 -19.55 9.79
N LEU A 383 27.87 -19.42 11.10
CA LEU A 383 27.07 -18.48 11.89
C LEU A 383 27.26 -17.04 11.43
N ASN A 384 28.51 -16.64 11.13
CA ASN A 384 28.81 -15.31 10.64
C ASN A 384 28.18 -15.05 9.27
N GLU A 385 28.30 -16.00 8.32
CA GLU A 385 27.70 -15.88 6.98
C GLU A 385 26.18 -15.88 7.04
N LEU A 386 25.56 -16.67 7.94
CA LEU A 386 24.10 -16.68 8.11
C LEU A 386 23.55 -15.35 8.69
N SER A 387 24.41 -14.50 9.26
CA SER A 387 23.98 -13.19 9.80
C SER A 387 23.45 -12.21 8.78
N ILE A 388 23.69 -12.46 7.47
CA ILE A 388 23.14 -11.65 6.37
C ILE A 388 21.63 -11.77 6.24
N PHE A 389 21.06 -12.92 6.70
CA PHE A 389 19.63 -13.13 6.64
C PHE A 389 18.90 -12.26 7.64
N ARG A 390 18.11 -11.30 7.12
CA ARG A 390 17.18 -10.51 7.91
C ARG A 390 15.82 -11.24 7.89
N GLY A 391 15.52 -11.95 8.98
CA GLY A 391 14.31 -12.72 9.12
C GLY A 391 14.48 -14.22 8.87
N ARG A 392 13.45 -14.83 8.30
CA ARG A 392 13.41 -16.27 8.05
C ARG A 392 14.13 -16.61 6.76
N PHE A 393 14.79 -17.76 6.74
CA PHE A 393 15.45 -18.28 5.54
C PHE A 393 15.21 -19.80 5.41
N SER A 394 15.22 -20.29 4.18
CA SER A 394 15.14 -21.71 3.88
C SER A 394 16.53 -22.36 3.93
N ILE A 395 16.56 -23.68 4.06
CA ILE A 395 17.81 -24.40 3.98
C ILE A 395 18.50 -24.22 2.62
N SER A 396 17.72 -24.08 1.54
CA SER A 396 18.26 -23.80 0.21
C SER A 396 18.95 -22.44 0.12
N ALA A 397 18.38 -21.41 0.78
CA ALA A 397 19.01 -20.09 0.87
C ALA A 397 20.31 -20.16 1.67
N ALA A 398 20.32 -20.90 2.80
CA ALA A 398 21.53 -21.14 3.57
C ALA A 398 22.59 -21.89 2.74
N ALA A 399 22.22 -22.91 2.00
CA ALA A 399 23.13 -23.69 1.15
C ALA A 399 23.75 -22.85 0.03
N ALA A 400 23.05 -21.86 -0.47
CA ALA A 400 23.59 -20.94 -1.46
C ALA A 400 24.69 -20.01 -0.89
N VAL A 401 24.62 -19.69 0.39
CA VAL A 401 25.60 -18.80 1.06
C VAL A 401 26.73 -19.58 1.66
N LEU A 402 26.41 -20.66 2.38
CA LEU A 402 27.38 -21.56 2.98
C LEU A 402 28.01 -22.46 1.90
N SER A 403 29.22 -22.92 2.11
CA SER A 403 29.81 -24.00 1.32
C SER A 403 29.34 -25.35 1.87
N ASP A 404 29.91 -26.44 1.44
CA ASP A 404 29.56 -27.82 1.74
C ASP A 404 29.08 -28.13 3.17
N ASP A 405 28.26 -29.14 3.36
CA ASP A 405 27.69 -29.61 4.64
C ASP A 405 26.68 -28.68 5.34
N THR A 406 25.93 -27.86 4.59
CA THR A 406 24.97 -26.88 5.13
C THR A 406 23.95 -27.52 6.08
N TYR A 407 23.43 -28.70 5.78
CA TYR A 407 22.44 -29.37 6.64
C TYR A 407 23.00 -29.68 8.03
N ASP A 408 24.18 -30.27 8.09
CA ASP A 408 24.83 -30.64 9.35
C ASP A 408 25.24 -29.37 10.13
N LEU A 409 25.73 -28.35 9.43
CA LEU A 409 26.10 -27.08 10.02
C LEU A 409 24.89 -26.34 10.63
N VAL A 410 23.79 -26.22 9.87
CA VAL A 410 22.56 -25.56 10.36
C VAL A 410 21.97 -26.40 11.51
N ALA A 411 21.95 -27.74 11.42
CA ALA A 411 21.48 -28.62 12.48
C ALA A 411 22.33 -28.46 13.76
N ALA A 412 23.65 -28.38 13.63
CA ALA A 412 24.56 -28.12 14.76
C ALA A 412 24.29 -26.77 15.41
N LEU A 413 24.07 -25.70 14.61
CA LEU A 413 23.74 -24.38 15.12
C LEU A 413 22.34 -24.33 15.78
N VAL A 414 21.38 -25.08 15.25
CA VAL A 414 20.04 -25.25 15.87
C VAL A 414 20.18 -25.98 17.20
N ALA A 415 20.92 -27.10 17.25
CA ALA A 415 21.18 -27.85 18.50
C ALA A 415 21.82 -26.96 19.56
N LYS A 416 22.69 -26.02 19.14
CA LYS A 416 23.36 -25.06 20.02
C LYS A 416 22.52 -23.79 20.32
N SER A 417 21.24 -23.78 19.92
CA SER A 417 20.28 -22.69 20.11
C SER A 417 20.73 -21.32 19.56
N LEU A 418 21.62 -21.32 18.55
CA LEU A 418 22.10 -20.11 17.87
C LEU A 418 21.26 -19.82 16.62
N VAL A 419 20.63 -20.84 16.06
CA VAL A 419 19.62 -20.75 15.00
C VAL A 419 18.33 -21.36 15.51
N VAL A 420 17.20 -20.76 15.22
CA VAL A 420 15.87 -21.25 15.57
C VAL A 420 15.26 -21.89 14.33
N ALA A 421 14.78 -23.11 14.47
CA ALA A 421 13.98 -23.79 13.45
C ALA A 421 12.49 -23.52 13.72
N GLU A 422 11.77 -23.05 12.71
CA GLU A 422 10.33 -22.78 12.78
C GLU A 422 9.64 -23.68 11.75
N THR A 423 8.74 -24.56 12.21
CA THR A 423 7.97 -25.44 11.33
C THR A 423 6.67 -24.74 10.97
N SER A 424 6.48 -24.40 9.70
CA SER A 424 5.20 -24.01 9.13
C SER A 424 4.52 -25.24 8.53
N ALA A 425 3.23 -25.17 8.23
CA ALA A 425 2.44 -26.32 7.76
C ALA A 425 3.03 -27.04 6.53
N SER A 426 3.81 -26.34 5.70
CA SER A 426 4.38 -26.88 4.44
C SER A 426 5.91 -26.82 4.34
N THR A 427 6.59 -25.95 5.11
CA THR A 427 8.03 -25.70 4.97
C THR A 427 8.72 -25.45 6.30
N GLN A 428 9.93 -25.98 6.45
CA GLN A 428 10.79 -25.69 7.58
C GLN A 428 11.65 -24.46 7.26
N LEU A 429 11.51 -23.41 8.07
CA LEU A 429 12.28 -22.18 7.96
C LEU A 429 13.18 -22.02 9.19
N TYR A 430 14.24 -21.27 9.00
CA TYR A 430 15.25 -20.99 10.03
C TYR A 430 15.39 -19.50 10.23
N ARG A 431 15.77 -19.08 11.43
CA ARG A 431 16.16 -17.70 11.71
C ARG A 431 17.19 -17.61 12.80
N LEU A 432 18.00 -16.56 12.77
CA LEU A 432 18.83 -16.17 13.90
C LEU A 432 18.01 -15.30 14.87
N LEU A 433 18.27 -15.45 16.15
CA LEU A 433 17.81 -14.44 17.12
C LEU A 433 18.54 -13.14 16.85
N ASP A 434 17.89 -11.99 17.06
CA ASP A 434 18.45 -10.69 16.71
C ASP A 434 19.80 -10.40 17.37
N THR A 435 19.91 -10.69 18.68
CA THR A 435 21.18 -10.52 19.42
C THR A 435 22.29 -11.38 18.83
N THR A 436 21.96 -12.62 18.44
CA THR A 436 22.90 -13.54 17.79
C THR A 436 23.26 -13.05 16.39
N ARG A 437 22.27 -12.59 15.61
CA ARG A 437 22.50 -12.08 14.27
C ARG A 437 23.39 -10.83 14.26
N ILE A 438 23.11 -9.85 15.13
CA ILE A 438 23.93 -8.64 15.25
C ILE A 438 25.35 -8.97 15.65
N TYR A 439 25.53 -9.87 16.64
CA TYR A 439 26.84 -10.33 17.07
C TYR A 439 27.63 -11.02 15.93
N ALA A 440 26.96 -11.92 15.21
CA ALA A 440 27.56 -12.64 14.09
C ALA A 440 27.87 -11.71 12.90
N ALA A 441 27.05 -10.69 12.66
CA ALA A 441 27.31 -9.66 11.65
C ALA A 441 28.54 -8.79 12.00
N GLU A 442 28.75 -8.45 13.28
CA GLU A 442 29.96 -7.78 13.73
C GLU A 442 31.21 -8.66 13.47
N LYS A 443 31.11 -9.97 13.71
CA LYS A 443 32.21 -10.92 13.44
C LYS A 443 32.47 -11.07 11.94
N LEU A 444 31.43 -11.14 11.12
CA LEU A 444 31.53 -11.18 9.66
C LEU A 444 32.25 -9.94 9.12
N ALA A 445 31.89 -8.75 9.63
CA ALA A 445 32.52 -7.49 9.23
C ALA A 445 34.01 -7.42 9.58
N GLN A 446 34.42 -8.08 10.69
CA GLN A 446 35.81 -8.14 11.15
C GLN A 446 36.67 -9.15 10.38
N THR A 447 36.08 -10.15 9.74
CA THR A 447 36.79 -11.24 9.06
C THR A 447 36.85 -11.06 7.55
N HIS A 448 35.81 -11.46 6.85
CA HIS A 448 35.79 -11.52 5.38
C HIS A 448 34.94 -10.41 4.74
N GLY A 449 34.25 -9.58 5.55
CA GLY A 449 33.27 -8.62 5.08
C GLY A 449 31.97 -9.24 4.63
N VAL A 450 30.97 -8.42 4.44
CA VAL A 450 29.59 -8.85 4.11
C VAL A 450 29.42 -9.18 2.63
N SER A 451 30.24 -8.58 1.76
CA SER A 451 30.08 -8.63 0.29
C SER A 451 30.07 -10.05 -0.31
N PRO A 452 30.99 -10.97 0.01
CA PRO A 452 30.96 -12.30 -0.60
C PRO A 452 29.69 -13.10 -0.29
N ALA A 453 29.20 -13.00 0.95
CA ALA A 453 27.98 -13.68 1.37
C ALA A 453 26.75 -13.07 0.68
N MET A 454 26.68 -11.77 0.58
CA MET A 454 25.60 -11.06 -0.13
C MET A 454 25.61 -11.33 -1.64
N GLU A 455 26.77 -11.43 -2.28
CA GLU A 455 26.85 -11.81 -3.69
C GLU A 455 26.31 -13.21 -3.97
N LYS A 456 26.70 -14.19 -3.14
CA LYS A 456 26.17 -15.56 -3.23
C LYS A 456 24.64 -15.56 -3.02
N PHE A 457 24.15 -14.87 -2.00
CA PHE A 457 22.72 -14.78 -1.72
C PHE A 457 21.97 -14.06 -2.86
N GLY A 458 22.49 -12.95 -3.37
CA GLY A 458 21.90 -12.23 -4.51
C GLY A 458 21.85 -13.10 -5.78
N THR A 459 22.86 -13.91 -6.02
CA THR A 459 22.88 -14.86 -7.13
C THR A 459 21.82 -15.94 -6.95
N TYR A 460 21.65 -16.45 -5.73
CA TYR A 460 20.57 -17.39 -5.40
C TYR A 460 19.19 -16.77 -5.62
N LEU A 461 18.97 -15.56 -5.13
CA LEU A 461 17.70 -14.86 -5.32
C LEU A 461 17.39 -14.62 -6.81
N LEU A 462 18.40 -14.27 -7.59
CA LEU A 462 18.29 -14.09 -9.04
C LEU A 462 17.81 -15.38 -9.70
N GLN A 463 18.45 -16.51 -9.43
CA GLN A 463 18.05 -17.83 -9.94
C GLN A 463 16.65 -18.23 -9.48
N LEU A 464 16.31 -17.98 -8.21
CA LEU A 464 15.01 -18.30 -7.64
C LEU A 464 13.90 -17.54 -8.37
N PHE A 465 14.05 -16.23 -8.56
CA PHE A 465 13.03 -15.41 -9.22
C PHE A 465 12.95 -15.69 -10.73
N ASP A 466 14.06 -15.93 -11.40
CA ASP A 466 14.07 -16.32 -12.81
C ASP A 466 13.28 -17.62 -13.05
N THR A 467 13.44 -18.61 -12.17
CA THR A 467 12.72 -19.89 -12.27
C THR A 467 11.29 -19.84 -11.76
N SER A 468 10.97 -18.91 -10.87
CA SER A 468 9.65 -18.79 -10.23
C SER A 468 8.76 -17.73 -10.87
N SER A 469 9.24 -16.93 -11.82
CA SER A 469 8.50 -15.81 -12.41
C SER A 469 7.13 -16.24 -12.96
N ALA A 470 7.06 -17.30 -13.76
CA ALA A 470 5.82 -17.83 -14.32
C ALA A 470 4.82 -18.27 -13.23
N ARG A 471 5.31 -18.85 -12.14
CA ARG A 471 4.51 -19.30 -11.00
C ARG A 471 3.99 -18.12 -10.18
N ILE A 472 4.80 -17.11 -9.89
CA ILE A 472 4.36 -15.87 -9.22
C ILE A 472 3.21 -15.22 -9.99
N TYR A 473 3.24 -15.29 -11.31
CA TYR A 473 2.17 -14.76 -12.16
C TYR A 473 0.87 -15.55 -12.09
N SER A 474 0.94 -16.87 -11.95
CA SER A 474 -0.24 -17.75 -11.97
C SER A 474 -0.91 -17.92 -10.59
N GLN A 475 -0.19 -17.70 -9.50
CA GLN A 475 -0.68 -17.86 -8.13
C GLN A 475 -1.59 -16.69 -7.70
N THR A 476 -2.41 -16.92 -6.68
CA THR A 476 -3.10 -15.84 -5.94
C THR A 476 -2.09 -15.01 -5.13
N THR A 477 -2.53 -13.87 -4.61
CA THR A 477 -1.66 -13.04 -3.74
C THR A 477 -1.35 -13.75 -2.43
N GLU A 478 -2.32 -14.46 -1.87
CA GLU A 478 -2.17 -15.25 -0.64
C GLU A 478 -1.14 -16.37 -0.81
N GLU A 479 -1.25 -17.14 -1.89
CA GLU A 479 -0.28 -18.20 -2.21
C GLU A 479 1.14 -17.65 -2.40
N THR A 480 1.25 -16.48 -3.04
CA THR A 480 2.53 -15.79 -3.23
C THR A 480 3.13 -15.32 -1.90
N ILE A 481 2.31 -14.80 -0.98
CA ILE A 481 2.76 -14.41 0.36
C ILE A 481 3.20 -15.64 1.17
N GLU A 482 2.46 -16.74 1.09
CA GLU A 482 2.81 -17.97 1.78
C GLU A 482 4.15 -18.53 1.28
N GLU A 483 4.38 -18.54 -0.03
CA GLU A 483 5.59 -19.11 -0.63
C GLU A 483 6.79 -18.16 -0.56
N PHE A 484 6.63 -16.86 -0.87
CA PHE A 484 7.74 -15.91 -1.03
C PHE A 484 7.83 -14.84 0.05
N GLY A 485 6.82 -14.70 0.91
CA GLY A 485 6.80 -13.62 1.93
C GLY A 485 8.01 -13.64 2.87
N HIS A 486 8.52 -14.81 3.19
CA HIS A 486 9.70 -14.96 4.04
C HIS A 486 11.00 -14.43 3.40
N ILE A 487 11.06 -14.31 2.07
CA ILE A 487 12.23 -13.89 1.30
C ILE A 487 12.30 -12.36 1.14
N VAL A 488 11.17 -11.65 1.27
CA VAL A 488 11.08 -10.21 0.97
C VAL A 488 12.09 -9.39 1.77
N LEU A 489 12.26 -9.69 3.06
CA LEU A 489 13.24 -8.99 3.91
C LEU A 489 14.69 -9.23 3.46
N GLY A 490 14.98 -10.46 3.04
CA GLY A 490 16.29 -10.82 2.48
C GLY A 490 16.54 -10.12 1.14
N LEU A 491 15.52 -10.04 0.27
CA LEU A 491 15.58 -9.33 -1.00
C LEU A 491 15.88 -7.84 -0.77
N ARG A 492 15.17 -7.18 0.14
CA ARG A 492 15.43 -5.79 0.54
C ARG A 492 16.88 -5.58 0.96
N ALA A 493 17.35 -6.39 1.90
CA ALA A 493 18.72 -6.29 2.40
C ALA A 493 19.77 -6.49 1.29
N CYS A 494 19.51 -7.41 0.37
CA CYS A 494 20.40 -7.68 -0.77
C CYS A 494 20.39 -6.52 -1.76
N LEU A 495 19.24 -5.95 -2.09
CA LEU A 495 19.13 -4.79 -2.97
C LEU A 495 19.75 -3.53 -2.36
N ASP A 496 19.52 -3.27 -1.07
CA ASP A 496 20.15 -2.17 -0.33
C ASP A 496 21.67 -2.24 -0.40
N TRP A 497 22.21 -3.44 -0.16
CA TRP A 497 23.65 -3.65 -0.28
C TRP A 497 24.13 -3.53 -1.72
N ALA A 498 23.50 -4.22 -2.67
CA ALA A 498 23.95 -4.30 -4.05
C ALA A 498 23.96 -2.93 -4.75
N LEU A 499 22.93 -2.09 -4.51
CA LEU A 499 22.79 -0.77 -5.11
C LEU A 499 23.54 0.33 -4.34
N SER A 500 24.13 0.01 -3.18
CA SER A 500 24.96 0.95 -2.41
C SER A 500 26.30 1.24 -3.09
N THR A 501 27.05 2.19 -2.50
CA THR A 501 28.35 2.65 -3.06
C THR A 501 29.43 1.56 -3.09
N GLY A 502 29.35 0.56 -2.23
CA GLY A 502 30.30 -0.55 -2.13
C GLY A 502 29.77 -1.90 -2.63
N GLY A 503 28.54 -1.93 -3.16
CA GLY A 503 27.89 -3.15 -3.62
C GLY A 503 28.10 -3.48 -5.09
N ASN A 504 27.62 -4.64 -5.49
CA ASN A 504 27.61 -5.10 -6.88
C ASN A 504 26.36 -4.60 -7.62
N LYS A 505 26.46 -3.37 -8.18
CA LYS A 505 25.31 -2.71 -8.81
C LYS A 505 24.74 -3.44 -10.02
N LEU A 506 25.58 -4.20 -10.75
CA LEU A 506 25.09 -5.02 -11.86
C LEU A 506 24.21 -6.17 -11.35
N LEU A 507 24.64 -6.85 -10.29
CA LEU A 507 23.81 -7.87 -9.62
C LEU A 507 22.52 -7.24 -9.09
N GLY A 508 22.60 -6.05 -8.48
CA GLY A 508 21.44 -5.30 -8.00
C GLY A 508 20.44 -5.00 -9.11
N ALA A 509 20.91 -4.53 -10.26
CA ALA A 509 20.06 -4.26 -11.42
C ALA A 509 19.37 -5.52 -11.97
N ARG A 510 20.10 -6.62 -12.11
CA ARG A 510 19.55 -7.91 -12.55
C ARG A 510 18.56 -8.48 -11.55
N LEU A 511 18.90 -8.40 -10.26
CA LEU A 511 17.99 -8.85 -9.19
C LEU A 511 16.71 -8.01 -9.13
N THR A 512 16.82 -6.70 -9.35
CA THR A 512 15.65 -5.82 -9.47
C THR A 512 14.74 -6.29 -10.60
N VAL A 513 15.30 -6.60 -11.78
CA VAL A 513 14.52 -7.13 -12.92
C VAL A 513 13.85 -8.46 -12.58
N ALA A 514 14.58 -9.41 -12.00
CA ALA A 514 14.04 -10.72 -11.65
C ALA A 514 12.95 -10.65 -10.57
N ALA A 515 13.03 -9.66 -9.67
CA ALA A 515 12.07 -9.46 -8.60
C ALA A 515 10.82 -8.64 -9.02
N LEU A 516 10.78 -8.04 -10.22
CA LEU A 516 9.62 -7.26 -10.70
C LEU A 516 8.28 -7.97 -10.54
N PRO A 517 8.14 -9.27 -10.91
CA PRO A 517 6.89 -10.00 -10.72
C PRO A 517 6.41 -10.01 -9.27
N LEU A 518 7.34 -10.21 -8.33
CA LEU A 518 7.04 -10.21 -6.90
C LEU A 518 6.64 -8.83 -6.39
N PHE A 519 7.36 -7.78 -6.79
CA PHE A 519 7.03 -6.40 -6.43
C PHE A 519 5.62 -6.02 -6.88
N PHE A 520 5.27 -6.31 -8.13
CA PHE A 520 3.93 -6.02 -8.65
C PHE A 520 2.86 -6.86 -7.96
N LYS A 521 3.10 -8.15 -7.75
CA LYS A 521 2.14 -9.05 -7.11
C LYS A 521 1.82 -8.66 -5.68
N LEU A 522 2.85 -8.24 -4.92
CA LEU A 522 2.72 -7.80 -3.54
C LEU A 522 2.44 -6.30 -3.39
N SER A 523 2.26 -5.58 -4.52
CA SER A 523 2.01 -4.12 -4.54
C SER A 523 3.10 -3.29 -3.84
N LEU A 524 4.35 -3.75 -3.89
CA LEU A 524 5.53 -3.06 -3.33
C LEU A 524 6.07 -2.02 -4.33
N TYR A 525 5.21 -1.10 -4.78
CA TYR A 525 5.52 -0.17 -5.87
C TYR A 525 6.64 0.80 -5.56
N ASP A 526 6.72 1.32 -4.33
CA ASP A 526 7.73 2.33 -3.95
C ASP A 526 9.12 1.75 -3.88
N GLU A 527 9.22 0.56 -3.30
CA GLU A 527 10.47 -0.19 -3.26
C GLU A 527 10.90 -0.54 -4.69
N CYS A 528 9.94 -0.94 -5.53
CA CYS A 528 10.18 -1.21 -6.94
C CYS A 528 10.70 0.04 -7.66
N ILE A 529 10.02 1.19 -7.52
CA ILE A 529 10.42 2.45 -8.17
C ILE A 529 11.82 2.88 -7.72
N SER A 530 12.11 2.78 -6.42
CA SER A 530 13.41 3.13 -5.85
C SER A 530 14.52 2.25 -6.43
N ALA A 531 14.34 0.92 -6.39
CA ALA A 531 15.30 -0.04 -6.92
C ALA A 531 15.49 0.08 -8.45
N VAL A 532 14.38 0.26 -9.19
CA VAL A 532 14.39 0.48 -10.65
C VAL A 532 15.15 1.77 -11.01
N THR A 533 14.88 2.87 -10.29
CA THR A 533 15.54 4.16 -10.55
C THR A 533 17.06 4.04 -10.34
N ALA A 534 17.49 3.50 -9.19
CA ALA A 534 18.91 3.32 -8.89
C ALA A 534 19.62 2.39 -9.90
N SER A 535 18.89 1.35 -10.35
CA SER A 535 19.41 0.41 -11.37
C SER A 535 19.55 1.06 -12.75
N ILE A 536 18.56 1.86 -13.17
CA ILE A 536 18.59 2.61 -14.44
C ILE A 536 19.72 3.65 -14.41
N ASP A 537 19.89 4.38 -13.31
CA ASP A 537 20.97 5.37 -13.18
C ASP A 537 22.34 4.71 -13.34
N TYR A 538 22.53 3.52 -12.74
CA TYR A 538 23.78 2.76 -12.91
C TYR A 538 23.99 2.29 -14.36
N LEU A 539 22.95 1.71 -14.99
CA LEU A 539 23.07 1.19 -16.36
C LEU A 539 23.24 2.32 -17.39
N ASN A 540 22.64 3.48 -17.17
CA ASN A 540 22.84 4.66 -18.02
C ASN A 540 24.26 5.24 -17.90
N ALA A 541 24.85 5.18 -16.71
CA ALA A 541 26.25 5.56 -16.51
C ALA A 541 27.24 4.56 -17.13
N ASN A 542 26.78 3.34 -17.45
CA ASN A 542 27.59 2.25 -18.00
C ASN A 542 26.91 1.62 -19.23
N PRO A 543 26.77 2.34 -20.34
CA PRO A 543 26.03 1.88 -21.51
C PRO A 543 26.67 0.61 -22.11
N GLY A 544 25.85 -0.32 -22.56
CA GLY A 544 26.24 -1.58 -23.17
C GLY A 544 26.54 -2.74 -22.22
N ILE A 545 26.56 -2.53 -20.89
CA ILE A 545 26.84 -3.62 -19.95
C ILE A 545 25.69 -4.64 -19.90
N ASP A 546 24.45 -4.19 -19.83
CA ASP A 546 23.26 -5.07 -19.79
C ASP A 546 22.03 -4.34 -20.35
N GLU A 547 21.97 -4.25 -21.68
CA GLU A 547 20.88 -3.58 -22.39
C GLU A 547 19.53 -4.28 -22.17
N ALA A 548 19.54 -5.61 -22.02
CA ALA A 548 18.31 -6.36 -21.77
C ALA A 548 17.69 -6.02 -20.40
N SER A 549 18.51 -5.94 -19.36
CA SER A 549 18.04 -5.48 -18.04
C SER A 549 17.58 -4.01 -18.09
N ARG A 550 18.30 -3.15 -18.81
CA ARG A 550 17.94 -1.73 -18.97
C ARG A 550 16.58 -1.56 -19.63
N MET A 551 16.30 -2.34 -20.68
CA MET A 551 14.99 -2.37 -21.36
C MET A 551 13.87 -2.76 -20.41
N LYS A 552 14.04 -3.86 -19.67
CA LYS A 552 13.03 -4.36 -18.70
C LYS A 552 12.76 -3.36 -17.58
N LEU A 553 13.79 -2.68 -17.10
CA LEU A 553 13.67 -1.65 -16.06
C LEU A 553 12.92 -0.41 -16.57
N TYR A 554 13.18 0.04 -17.80
CA TYR A 554 12.41 1.12 -18.41
C TYR A 554 10.94 0.72 -18.62
N THR A 555 10.68 -0.52 -19.04
CA THR A 555 9.32 -1.08 -19.09
C THR A 555 8.65 -1.00 -17.71
N ALA A 556 9.34 -1.46 -16.66
CA ALA A 556 8.82 -1.42 -15.28
C ALA A 556 8.60 0.01 -14.77
N MET A 557 9.44 0.98 -15.16
CA MET A 557 9.28 2.39 -14.81
C MET A 557 8.06 3.03 -15.48
N GLY A 558 7.68 2.57 -16.66
CA GLY A 558 6.51 3.05 -17.37
C GLY A 558 5.17 2.64 -16.72
N TRP A 559 5.13 1.53 -16.01
CA TRP A 559 3.91 0.90 -15.49
C TRP A 559 3.19 1.69 -14.37
N PRO A 560 3.87 2.15 -13.31
CA PRO A 560 3.19 2.85 -12.22
C PRO A 560 2.50 4.13 -12.69
N GLN A 561 3.02 4.76 -13.73
CA GLN A 561 2.53 6.04 -14.22
C GLN A 561 1.20 5.96 -14.97
N ILE A 562 0.83 4.76 -15.45
CA ILE A 562 -0.49 4.53 -16.08
C ILE A 562 -1.60 4.46 -15.00
N ILE A 563 -1.26 4.03 -13.79
CA ILE A 563 -2.21 3.86 -12.69
C ILE A 563 -2.21 5.07 -11.74
N THR A 564 -1.07 5.76 -11.67
CA THR A 564 -0.86 6.83 -10.69
C THR A 564 -0.79 8.18 -11.36
N ALA A 565 -1.39 9.21 -10.75
CA ALA A 565 -1.33 10.60 -11.18
C ALA A 565 0.08 11.24 -11.13
N ALA A 566 1.15 10.45 -11.01
CA ALA A 566 2.51 10.93 -10.86
C ALA A 566 3.11 11.41 -12.19
N SER A 567 3.48 12.67 -12.25
CA SER A 567 4.29 13.36 -13.28
C SER A 567 4.00 12.97 -14.75
N PRO A 568 3.10 13.67 -15.44
CA PRO A 568 2.86 13.50 -16.87
C PRO A 568 4.17 13.58 -17.68
N GLY A 569 4.41 12.62 -18.58
CA GLY A 569 5.55 12.57 -19.51
C GLY A 569 6.73 11.71 -19.07
N ARG A 570 6.86 11.34 -17.79
CA ARG A 570 7.94 10.44 -17.35
C ARG A 570 7.77 9.02 -17.89
N GLY A 571 6.53 8.55 -17.97
CA GLY A 571 6.17 7.26 -18.55
C GLY A 571 6.45 7.18 -20.04
N VAL A 572 6.06 8.21 -20.77
CA VAL A 572 6.31 8.28 -22.22
C VAL A 572 7.80 8.16 -22.52
N LYS A 573 8.63 8.87 -21.76
CA LYS A 573 10.10 8.75 -21.92
C LYS A 573 10.58 7.33 -21.64
N ALA A 574 10.10 6.71 -20.56
CA ALA A 574 10.48 5.33 -20.22
C ALA A 574 10.03 4.32 -21.29
N TRP A 575 8.82 4.47 -21.83
CA TRP A 575 8.32 3.61 -22.91
C TRP A 575 9.12 3.79 -24.22
N ASN A 576 9.49 5.02 -24.57
CA ASN A 576 10.32 5.27 -25.76
C ASN A 576 11.71 4.67 -25.59
N GLU A 577 12.37 4.86 -24.45
CA GLU A 577 13.68 4.24 -24.17
C GLU A 577 13.60 2.71 -24.22
N SER A 578 12.51 2.12 -23.65
CA SER A 578 12.28 0.69 -23.74
C SER A 578 12.09 0.21 -25.19
N ALA A 579 11.30 0.94 -25.98
CA ALA A 579 11.05 0.63 -27.40
C ALA A 579 12.34 0.65 -28.21
N ASP A 580 13.16 1.71 -28.06
CA ASP A 580 14.40 1.89 -28.79
C ASP A 580 15.41 0.78 -28.49
N ILE A 581 15.50 0.35 -27.23
CA ILE A 581 16.37 -0.75 -26.83
C ILE A 581 15.81 -2.07 -27.37
N ALA A 582 14.50 -2.31 -27.24
CA ALA A 582 13.83 -3.53 -27.69
C ALA A 582 13.99 -3.70 -29.22
N GLU A 583 13.93 -2.61 -29.98
CA GLU A 583 14.15 -2.65 -31.44
C GLU A 583 15.61 -3.05 -31.76
N ARG A 584 16.58 -2.48 -31.07
CA ARG A 584 18.02 -2.84 -31.25
C ARG A 584 18.30 -4.31 -30.88
N LEU A 585 17.61 -4.84 -29.88
CA LEU A 585 17.76 -6.22 -29.40
C LEU A 585 16.91 -7.23 -30.19
N GLY A 586 15.98 -6.77 -31.02
CA GLY A 586 15.03 -7.64 -31.72
C GLY A 586 14.00 -8.28 -30.78
N ASP A 587 13.76 -7.67 -29.61
CA ASP A 587 12.80 -8.19 -28.62
C ASP A 587 11.39 -7.71 -28.93
N VAL A 588 10.62 -8.54 -29.62
CA VAL A 588 9.25 -8.25 -30.05
C VAL A 588 8.30 -8.05 -28.87
N ASP A 589 8.45 -8.84 -27.80
CA ASP A 589 7.57 -8.73 -26.61
C ASP A 589 7.68 -7.35 -25.94
N HIS A 590 8.90 -6.84 -25.71
CA HIS A 590 9.08 -5.52 -25.11
C HIS A 590 8.75 -4.37 -26.06
N GLN A 591 8.93 -4.55 -27.37
CA GLN A 591 8.41 -3.59 -28.35
C GLN A 591 6.89 -3.48 -28.27
N LEU A 592 6.16 -4.62 -28.22
CA LEU A 592 4.71 -4.64 -28.07
C LEU A 592 4.25 -3.99 -26.75
N ARG A 593 4.90 -4.29 -25.63
CA ARG A 593 4.61 -3.65 -24.33
C ARG A 593 4.83 -2.14 -24.36
N ALA A 594 5.91 -1.69 -24.97
CA ALA A 594 6.22 -0.27 -25.11
C ALA A 594 5.19 0.46 -25.99
N ILE A 595 4.83 -0.11 -27.15
CA ILE A 595 3.79 0.44 -28.03
C ILE A 595 2.45 0.48 -27.30
N TRP A 596 2.11 -0.57 -26.56
CA TRP A 596 0.91 -0.61 -25.74
C TRP A 596 0.91 0.49 -24.65
N GLY A 597 2.03 0.69 -23.95
CA GLY A 597 2.14 1.75 -22.96
C GLY A 597 1.99 3.16 -23.55
N LEU A 598 2.61 3.42 -24.70
CA LEU A 598 2.45 4.66 -25.44
C LEU A 598 1.01 4.84 -25.96
N TRP A 599 0.36 3.76 -26.38
CA TRP A 599 -1.04 3.76 -26.81
C TRP A 599 -1.96 4.13 -25.63
N VAL A 600 -1.77 3.52 -24.44
CA VAL A 600 -2.57 3.86 -23.26
C VAL A 600 -2.39 5.33 -22.89
N ASP A 601 -1.17 5.85 -22.90
CA ASP A 601 -0.90 7.26 -22.62
C ASP A 601 -1.61 8.18 -23.64
N ALA A 602 -1.54 7.87 -24.93
CA ALA A 602 -2.23 8.63 -25.98
C ALA A 602 -3.76 8.62 -25.80
N ILE A 603 -4.34 7.46 -25.48
CA ILE A 603 -5.79 7.33 -25.23
C ILE A 603 -6.18 8.10 -23.97
N ASN A 604 -5.42 7.99 -22.89
CA ASN A 604 -5.70 8.73 -21.66
C ASN A 604 -5.61 10.24 -21.84
N ARG A 605 -4.75 10.73 -22.72
CA ARG A 605 -4.68 12.15 -23.10
C ARG A 605 -5.74 12.60 -24.09
N ALA A 606 -6.65 11.69 -24.47
CA ALA A 606 -7.65 11.93 -25.50
C ALA A 606 -7.05 12.27 -26.88
N GLU A 607 -6.02 11.54 -27.29
CA GLU A 607 -5.35 11.64 -28.59
C GLU A 607 -5.61 10.38 -29.46
N PRO A 608 -6.86 10.06 -29.84
CA PRO A 608 -7.18 8.79 -30.52
C PRO A 608 -6.57 8.68 -31.92
N LYS A 609 -6.20 9.77 -32.61
CA LYS A 609 -5.44 9.70 -33.87
C LYS A 609 -4.05 9.11 -33.66
N THR A 610 -3.32 9.60 -32.66
CA THR A 610 -2.02 9.03 -32.24
C THR A 610 -2.21 7.58 -31.78
N GLY A 611 -3.27 7.32 -30.99
CA GLY A 611 -3.66 5.98 -30.54
C GLY A 611 -3.89 5.00 -31.71
N LEU A 612 -4.54 5.43 -32.79
CA LEU A 612 -4.80 4.59 -33.96
C LEU A 612 -3.48 4.22 -34.71
N HIS A 613 -2.57 5.17 -34.83
CA HIS A 613 -1.26 4.90 -35.40
C HIS A 613 -0.49 3.85 -34.59
N LEU A 614 -0.48 4.00 -33.25
CA LEU A 614 0.16 3.06 -32.34
C LEU A 614 -0.52 1.68 -32.37
N ALA A 615 -1.84 1.64 -32.38
CA ALA A 615 -2.60 0.39 -32.48
C ALA A 615 -2.36 -0.35 -33.81
N THR A 616 -2.17 0.41 -34.90
CA THR A 616 -1.81 -0.17 -36.21
C THR A 616 -0.40 -0.75 -36.17
N ARG A 617 0.58 0.00 -35.66
CA ARG A 617 1.95 -0.46 -35.48
C ARG A 617 2.02 -1.71 -34.57
N PHE A 618 1.24 -1.73 -33.49
CA PHE A 618 1.13 -2.90 -32.62
C PHE A 618 0.66 -4.12 -33.39
N ALA A 619 -0.45 -4.00 -34.16
CA ALA A 619 -1.03 -5.10 -34.90
C ALA A 619 -0.07 -5.65 -36.00
N GLU A 620 0.69 -4.79 -36.66
CA GLU A 620 1.70 -5.17 -37.63
C GLU A 620 2.84 -5.97 -36.96
N LEU A 621 3.33 -5.50 -35.83
CA LEU A 621 4.40 -6.14 -35.09
C LEU A 621 3.95 -7.47 -34.44
N ALA A 622 2.69 -7.55 -33.99
CA ALA A 622 2.13 -8.72 -33.34
C ALA A 622 2.13 -9.98 -34.25
N ILE A 623 2.16 -9.81 -35.58
CA ILE A 623 2.29 -10.91 -36.54
C ILE A 623 3.61 -11.67 -36.32
N SER A 624 4.65 -10.99 -35.86
CA SER A 624 5.97 -11.56 -35.61
C SER A 624 6.12 -12.10 -34.18
N SER A 625 5.10 -11.95 -33.32
CA SER A 625 5.14 -12.43 -31.94
C SER A 625 5.02 -13.94 -31.85
N PRO A 626 5.76 -14.59 -30.94
CA PRO A 626 5.58 -16.00 -30.64
C PRO A 626 4.26 -16.28 -29.88
N ASP A 627 3.64 -15.26 -29.27
CA ASP A 627 2.38 -15.38 -28.57
C ASP A 627 1.20 -15.02 -29.50
N PRO A 628 0.37 -15.99 -29.89
CA PRO A 628 -0.77 -15.72 -30.79
C PRO A 628 -1.80 -14.76 -30.17
N ALA A 629 -1.84 -14.61 -28.86
CA ALA A 629 -2.73 -13.67 -28.18
C ALA A 629 -2.43 -12.21 -28.54
N ASP A 630 -1.18 -11.88 -28.90
CA ASP A 630 -0.79 -10.51 -29.24
C ASP A 630 -1.54 -9.97 -30.47
N ILE A 631 -1.80 -10.83 -31.46
CA ILE A 631 -2.63 -10.47 -32.63
C ILE A 631 -4.04 -10.12 -32.17
N VAL A 632 -4.60 -10.92 -31.28
CA VAL A 632 -5.95 -10.77 -30.75
C VAL A 632 -6.05 -9.50 -29.87
N ILE A 633 -5.02 -9.23 -29.07
CA ILE A 633 -4.89 -8.00 -28.28
C ILE A 633 -4.75 -6.77 -29.20
N GLY A 634 -4.05 -6.89 -30.33
CA GLY A 634 -4.01 -5.86 -31.36
C GLY A 634 -5.40 -5.45 -31.85
N ASN A 635 -6.30 -6.41 -32.06
CA ASN A 635 -7.71 -6.13 -32.39
C ASN A 635 -8.42 -5.36 -31.26
N ARG A 636 -8.16 -5.70 -30.00
CA ARG A 636 -8.74 -4.99 -28.86
C ARG A 636 -8.35 -3.51 -28.83
N ILE A 637 -7.05 -3.20 -28.89
CA ILE A 637 -6.59 -1.79 -28.82
C ILE A 637 -7.06 -0.99 -30.05
N ARG A 638 -7.16 -1.63 -31.20
CA ARG A 638 -7.69 -1.04 -32.42
C ARG A 638 -9.17 -0.74 -32.28
N GLY A 639 -9.96 -1.72 -31.81
CA GLY A 639 -11.39 -1.53 -31.50
C GLY A 639 -11.61 -0.41 -30.48
N ALA A 640 -10.87 -0.41 -29.39
CA ALA A 640 -10.97 0.64 -28.37
C ALA A 640 -10.69 2.04 -28.96
N THR A 641 -9.68 2.17 -29.80
CA THR A 641 -9.34 3.45 -30.43
C THR A 641 -10.42 3.94 -31.40
N LEU A 642 -11.00 3.03 -32.19
CA LEU A 642 -12.08 3.34 -33.14
C LEU A 642 -13.32 3.87 -32.40
N HIS A 643 -13.64 3.35 -31.22
CA HIS A 643 -14.71 3.87 -30.37
C HIS A 643 -14.54 5.36 -30.07
N TRP A 644 -13.33 5.78 -29.64
CA TRP A 644 -13.04 7.18 -29.30
C TRP A 644 -13.06 8.10 -30.54
N LEU A 645 -12.81 7.55 -31.72
CA LEU A 645 -12.97 8.24 -33.01
C LEU A 645 -14.44 8.30 -33.51
N GLY A 646 -15.40 7.78 -32.73
CA GLY A 646 -16.82 7.73 -33.11
C GLY A 646 -17.18 6.65 -34.12
N ARG A 647 -16.26 5.72 -34.43
CA ARG A 647 -16.46 4.62 -35.40
C ARG A 647 -16.95 3.35 -34.71
N HIS A 648 -18.14 3.43 -34.07
CA HIS A 648 -18.65 2.41 -33.15
C HIS A 648 -18.89 1.05 -33.80
N ALA A 649 -19.44 0.99 -35.03
CA ALA A 649 -19.70 -0.27 -35.73
C ALA A 649 -18.42 -1.02 -36.10
N GLU A 650 -17.38 -0.29 -36.52
CA GLU A 650 -16.07 -0.90 -36.79
C GLU A 650 -15.40 -1.37 -35.51
N SER A 651 -15.49 -0.55 -34.46
CA SER A 651 -15.00 -0.91 -33.12
C SER A 651 -15.63 -2.24 -32.66
N GLU A 652 -16.94 -2.38 -32.77
CA GLU A 652 -17.66 -3.58 -32.39
C GLU A 652 -17.13 -4.81 -33.14
N THR A 653 -16.96 -4.72 -34.48
CA THR A 653 -16.42 -5.83 -35.28
C THR A 653 -15.05 -6.32 -34.78
N TYR A 654 -14.15 -5.40 -34.47
CA TYR A 654 -12.83 -5.75 -33.92
C TYR A 654 -12.93 -6.39 -32.53
N LEU A 655 -13.81 -5.88 -31.68
CA LEU A 655 -13.95 -6.37 -30.30
C LEU A 655 -14.63 -7.72 -30.21
N GLU A 656 -15.66 -7.95 -31.04
CA GLU A 656 -16.32 -9.28 -31.14
C GLU A 656 -15.37 -10.33 -31.71
N THR A 657 -14.59 -9.98 -32.71
CA THR A 657 -13.53 -10.85 -33.25
C THR A 657 -12.52 -11.18 -32.16
N MET A 658 -12.05 -10.15 -31.42
CA MET A 658 -11.13 -10.33 -30.30
C MET A 658 -11.72 -11.29 -29.27
N LEU A 659 -12.93 -11.06 -28.78
CA LEU A 659 -13.54 -11.88 -27.72
C LEU A 659 -13.74 -13.33 -28.14
N ARG A 660 -14.09 -13.58 -29.42
CA ARG A 660 -14.24 -14.93 -29.99
C ARG A 660 -12.86 -15.64 -30.03
N ASP A 661 -11.86 -14.96 -30.58
CA ASP A 661 -10.55 -15.57 -30.85
C ASP A 661 -9.68 -15.67 -29.60
N TYR A 662 -10.02 -14.92 -28.52
CA TYR A 662 -9.38 -14.98 -27.23
C TYR A 662 -9.85 -16.16 -26.37
N GLN A 663 -10.97 -16.80 -26.72
CA GLN A 663 -11.49 -17.96 -25.99
C GLN A 663 -10.50 -19.12 -26.06
N GLY A 664 -10.10 -19.65 -24.89
CA GLY A 664 -9.18 -20.79 -24.80
C GLY A 664 -7.69 -20.42 -24.81
N LEU A 665 -7.34 -19.14 -24.94
CA LEU A 665 -5.96 -18.69 -24.76
C LEU A 665 -5.62 -18.54 -23.25
N PRO A 666 -4.40 -18.83 -22.82
CA PRO A 666 -3.97 -18.63 -21.44
C PRO A 666 -3.99 -17.14 -21.07
N SER A 667 -4.91 -16.72 -20.19
CA SER A 667 -5.10 -15.30 -19.87
C SER A 667 -4.17 -14.77 -18.77
N THR A 668 -3.61 -15.65 -17.93
CA THR A 668 -2.89 -15.29 -16.70
C THR A 668 -1.63 -14.44 -16.91
N GLY A 669 -0.93 -14.58 -18.04
CA GLY A 669 0.25 -13.75 -18.36
C GLY A 669 -0.11 -12.36 -18.92
N HIS A 670 -1.26 -12.21 -19.56
CA HIS A 670 -1.61 -10.99 -20.30
C HIS A 670 -2.01 -9.83 -19.38
N ALA A 671 -2.64 -10.11 -18.24
CA ALA A 671 -2.98 -9.08 -17.25
C ALA A 671 -1.72 -8.39 -16.70
N ILE A 672 -0.61 -9.10 -16.64
CA ILE A 672 0.67 -8.54 -16.19
C ILE A 672 1.41 -7.86 -17.33
N ARG A 673 1.39 -8.42 -18.54
CA ARG A 673 2.01 -7.80 -19.73
C ARG A 673 1.30 -6.49 -20.12
N PHE A 674 -0.01 -6.39 -19.89
CA PHE A 674 -0.86 -5.29 -20.32
C PHE A 674 -1.79 -4.74 -19.21
N GLN A 675 -1.42 -4.89 -17.96
CA GLN A 675 -2.03 -4.32 -16.72
C GLN A 675 -3.47 -4.71 -16.40
N PHE A 676 -4.26 -5.10 -17.36
CA PHE A 676 -5.68 -5.43 -17.19
C PHE A 676 -6.00 -6.79 -17.80
N ASP A 677 -7.03 -7.42 -17.31
CA ASP A 677 -7.62 -8.55 -18.03
C ASP A 677 -8.14 -8.08 -19.38
N GLN A 678 -7.65 -8.71 -20.45
CA GLN A 678 -7.90 -8.24 -21.81
C GLN A 678 -9.34 -8.49 -22.27
N ARG A 679 -10.00 -9.52 -21.73
CA ARG A 679 -11.41 -9.76 -21.95
C ARG A 679 -12.28 -8.69 -21.30
N VAL A 680 -12.00 -8.37 -20.02
CA VAL A 680 -12.72 -7.30 -19.30
C VAL A 680 -12.63 -5.98 -20.06
N THR A 681 -11.42 -5.58 -20.48
CA THR A 681 -11.23 -4.31 -21.21
C THR A 681 -11.91 -4.30 -22.58
N ALA A 682 -11.97 -5.43 -23.27
CA ALA A 682 -12.73 -5.54 -24.52
C ALA A 682 -14.24 -5.41 -24.28
N GLN A 683 -14.77 -6.08 -23.27
CA GLN A 683 -16.20 -6.02 -22.92
C GLN A 683 -16.64 -4.63 -22.47
N ILE A 684 -15.78 -3.88 -21.74
CA ILE A 684 -16.02 -2.48 -21.38
C ILE A 684 -16.30 -1.62 -22.61
N ILE A 685 -15.46 -1.71 -23.64
CA ILE A 685 -15.63 -0.90 -24.85
C ILE A 685 -16.80 -1.42 -25.70
N LEU A 686 -16.96 -2.74 -25.81
CA LEU A 686 -18.05 -3.36 -26.57
C LEU A 686 -19.42 -2.97 -26.01
N SER A 687 -19.61 -2.97 -24.69
CA SER A 687 -20.86 -2.52 -24.07
C SER A 687 -21.18 -1.06 -24.42
N ARG A 688 -20.17 -0.17 -24.45
CA ARG A 688 -20.34 1.20 -24.92
C ARG A 688 -20.72 1.27 -26.40
N CYS A 689 -20.02 0.51 -27.26
CA CYS A 689 -20.38 0.45 -28.69
C CYS A 689 -21.82 0.02 -28.91
N LYS A 690 -22.29 -1.03 -28.25
CA LYS A 690 -23.67 -1.49 -28.32
C LYS A 690 -24.67 -0.41 -27.89
N TRP A 691 -24.34 0.35 -26.83
CA TRP A 691 -25.19 1.46 -26.43
C TRP A 691 -25.30 2.53 -27.51
N PHE A 692 -24.16 2.96 -28.09
CA PHE A 692 -24.17 3.94 -29.18
C PHE A 692 -24.92 3.44 -30.43
N LEU A 693 -24.84 2.16 -30.74
CA LEU A 693 -25.56 1.51 -31.87
C LEU A 693 -27.04 1.22 -31.55
N GLY A 694 -27.58 1.74 -30.44
CA GLY A 694 -29.01 1.67 -30.11
C GLY A 694 -29.42 0.40 -29.34
N ARG A 695 -28.52 -0.53 -29.06
CA ARG A 695 -28.80 -1.79 -28.35
C ARG A 695 -28.59 -1.62 -26.84
N GLN A 696 -29.35 -0.70 -26.25
CA GLN A 696 -29.18 -0.31 -24.85
C GLN A 696 -29.38 -1.45 -23.84
N GLN A 697 -30.36 -2.34 -24.10
CA GLN A 697 -30.63 -3.49 -23.23
C GLN A 697 -29.48 -4.49 -23.22
N GLU A 698 -28.92 -4.79 -24.40
CA GLU A 698 -27.74 -5.65 -24.52
C GLU A 698 -26.53 -5.02 -23.85
N ALA A 699 -26.31 -3.74 -24.06
CA ALA A 699 -25.22 -3.00 -23.41
C ALA A 699 -25.27 -3.10 -21.88
N MET A 700 -26.44 -2.93 -21.28
CA MET A 700 -26.59 -3.06 -19.83
C MET A 700 -26.47 -4.51 -19.33
N ALA A 701 -26.90 -5.50 -20.12
CA ALA A 701 -26.67 -6.91 -19.81
C ALA A 701 -25.16 -7.24 -19.86
N ASP A 702 -24.44 -6.70 -20.86
CA ASP A 702 -22.99 -6.84 -20.96
C ASP A 702 -22.26 -6.17 -19.77
N VAL A 703 -22.75 -5.05 -19.24
CA VAL A 703 -22.21 -4.41 -18.02
C VAL A 703 -22.26 -5.39 -16.85
N VAL A 704 -23.42 -6.01 -16.61
CA VAL A 704 -23.60 -6.95 -15.49
C VAL A 704 -22.66 -8.15 -15.65
N SER A 705 -22.65 -8.78 -16.82
CA SER A 705 -21.79 -9.94 -17.09
C SER A 705 -20.29 -9.62 -17.02
N THR A 706 -19.90 -8.39 -17.40
CA THR A 706 -18.51 -7.91 -17.30
C THR A 706 -18.09 -7.75 -15.85
N LEU A 707 -18.97 -7.19 -15.01
CA LEU A 707 -18.69 -7.03 -13.57
C LEU A 707 -18.58 -8.40 -12.87
N GLU A 708 -19.52 -9.33 -13.15
CA GLU A 708 -19.47 -10.69 -12.61
C GLU A 708 -18.19 -11.43 -13.03
N TYR A 709 -17.81 -11.32 -14.29
CA TYR A 709 -16.58 -11.92 -14.76
C TYR A 709 -15.33 -11.28 -14.13
N ALA A 710 -15.26 -9.95 -14.10
CA ALA A 710 -14.15 -9.23 -13.48
C ALA A 710 -13.98 -9.57 -11.99
N GLN A 711 -15.09 -9.78 -11.28
CA GLN A 711 -15.10 -10.23 -9.91
C GLN A 711 -14.57 -11.67 -9.78
N SER A 712 -14.98 -12.56 -10.68
CA SER A 712 -14.53 -13.96 -10.68
C SER A 712 -13.03 -14.12 -10.97
N VAL A 713 -12.46 -13.22 -11.76
CA VAL A 713 -11.01 -13.20 -12.06
C VAL A 713 -10.18 -12.76 -10.84
N GLY A 714 -10.79 -12.04 -9.89
CA GLY A 714 -10.10 -11.55 -8.69
C GLY A 714 -9.03 -10.47 -8.96
N HIS A 715 -9.00 -9.87 -10.18
CA HIS A 715 -8.06 -8.82 -10.52
C HIS A 715 -8.67 -7.45 -10.22
N TYR A 716 -8.27 -6.88 -9.10
CA TYR A 716 -8.86 -5.67 -8.53
C TYR A 716 -8.92 -4.47 -9.50
N ALA A 717 -7.82 -4.20 -10.23
CA ALA A 717 -7.76 -3.10 -11.18
C ALA A 717 -8.74 -3.29 -12.36
N SER A 718 -8.95 -4.53 -12.84
CA SER A 718 -9.90 -4.81 -13.92
C SER A 718 -11.35 -4.61 -13.50
N LEU A 719 -11.71 -4.99 -12.27
CA LEU A 719 -13.04 -4.74 -11.71
C LEU A 719 -13.30 -3.23 -11.54
N THR A 720 -12.33 -2.51 -10.99
CA THR A 720 -12.45 -1.05 -10.82
C THR A 720 -12.56 -0.33 -12.17
N ASN A 721 -11.81 -0.80 -13.18
CA ASN A 721 -11.90 -0.28 -14.55
C ASN A 721 -13.29 -0.52 -15.16
N ALA A 722 -13.87 -1.72 -14.98
CA ALA A 722 -15.22 -2.03 -15.45
C ALA A 722 -16.29 -1.15 -14.80
N LEU A 723 -16.17 -0.87 -13.50
CA LEU A 723 -17.05 0.08 -12.81
C LEU A 723 -16.90 1.49 -13.37
N ALA A 724 -15.67 1.98 -13.50
CA ALA A 724 -15.37 3.36 -13.89
C ALA A 724 -15.66 3.66 -15.35
N GLU A 725 -15.36 2.73 -16.25
CA GLU A 725 -15.42 2.99 -17.69
C GLU A 725 -16.60 2.34 -18.42
N SER A 726 -17.36 1.46 -17.76
CA SER A 726 -18.56 0.84 -18.33
C SER A 726 -19.79 1.08 -17.46
N ALA A 727 -19.82 0.60 -16.23
CA ALA A 727 -21.02 0.58 -15.42
C ALA A 727 -21.54 1.98 -15.05
N CYS A 728 -20.71 2.84 -14.51
CA CYS A 728 -21.11 4.20 -14.13
C CYS A 728 -21.56 5.04 -15.35
N PRO A 729 -20.74 5.18 -16.42
CA PRO A 729 -21.14 6.01 -17.55
C PRO A 729 -22.35 5.46 -18.28
N LEU A 730 -22.48 4.14 -18.50
CA LEU A 730 -23.60 3.56 -19.21
C LEU A 730 -24.92 3.66 -18.44
N ALA A 731 -24.91 3.52 -17.13
CA ALA A 731 -26.09 3.75 -16.30
C ALA A 731 -26.57 5.21 -16.39
N LEU A 732 -25.63 6.18 -16.34
CA LEU A 732 -25.93 7.61 -16.54
C LEU A 732 -26.47 7.89 -17.95
N MET A 733 -25.80 7.39 -18.98
CA MET A 733 -26.20 7.59 -20.37
C MET A 733 -27.58 6.96 -20.68
N SER A 734 -27.92 5.86 -19.99
CA SER A 734 -29.22 5.20 -20.10
C SER A 734 -30.34 5.83 -19.23
N GLY A 735 -30.05 6.90 -18.50
CA GLY A 735 -31.03 7.56 -17.63
C GLY A 735 -31.42 6.74 -16.40
N GLN A 736 -30.66 5.73 -16.03
CA GLN A 736 -30.91 4.85 -14.88
C GLN A 736 -30.23 5.40 -13.61
N ASP A 737 -30.69 6.58 -13.15
CA ASP A 737 -30.02 7.36 -12.12
C ASP A 737 -29.84 6.60 -10.79
N ARG A 738 -30.80 5.73 -10.42
CA ARG A 738 -30.68 4.89 -9.22
C ARG A 738 -29.53 3.88 -9.35
N LEU A 739 -29.47 3.19 -10.47
CA LEU A 739 -28.41 2.22 -10.76
C LEU A 739 -27.05 2.91 -10.89
N ALA A 740 -27.00 4.09 -11.51
CA ALA A 740 -25.80 4.91 -11.57
C ALA A 740 -25.30 5.28 -10.16
N ALA A 741 -26.20 5.67 -9.23
CA ALA A 741 -25.83 5.95 -7.86
C ALA A 741 -25.26 4.71 -7.13
N GLU A 742 -25.82 3.53 -7.36
CA GLU A 742 -25.33 2.26 -6.81
C GLU A 742 -23.91 1.95 -7.33
N TYR A 743 -23.68 2.05 -8.64
CA TYR A 743 -22.35 1.82 -9.23
C TYR A 743 -21.30 2.87 -8.81
N ILE A 744 -21.69 4.14 -8.70
CA ILE A 744 -20.80 5.21 -8.22
C ILE A 744 -20.42 4.97 -6.76
N ALA A 745 -21.35 4.55 -5.92
CA ALA A 745 -21.06 4.21 -4.52
C ALA A 745 -20.09 3.03 -4.43
N LEU A 746 -20.30 1.98 -5.25
CA LEU A 746 -19.40 0.84 -5.32
C LEU A 746 -18.00 1.24 -5.81
N LEU A 747 -17.90 2.09 -6.84
CA LEU A 747 -16.62 2.62 -7.33
C LEU A 747 -15.90 3.43 -6.26
N LYS A 748 -16.59 4.27 -5.49
CA LYS A 748 -16.03 5.01 -4.38
C LYS A 748 -15.50 4.09 -3.28
N GLU A 749 -16.24 3.05 -2.94
CA GLU A 749 -15.81 2.07 -1.95
C GLU A 749 -14.56 1.32 -2.40
N HIS A 750 -14.54 0.81 -3.63
CA HIS A 750 -13.38 0.15 -4.21
C HIS A 750 -12.15 1.06 -4.29
N THR A 751 -12.31 2.34 -4.55
CA THR A 751 -11.19 3.28 -4.67
C THR A 751 -10.77 3.93 -3.34
N LYS A 752 -11.50 3.68 -2.23
CA LYS A 752 -11.23 4.29 -0.91
C LYS A 752 -9.92 3.85 -0.29
N ALA A 753 -9.58 2.56 -0.41
CA ALA A 753 -8.39 1.95 0.19
C ALA A 753 -7.25 1.75 -0.81
N THR A 754 -7.40 2.21 -2.06
CA THR A 754 -6.45 1.95 -3.13
C THR A 754 -5.98 3.24 -3.79
N MET A 755 -4.93 3.11 -4.54
CA MET A 755 -4.18 4.14 -5.26
C MET A 755 -4.82 4.59 -6.57
N LEU A 756 -6.08 4.23 -6.79
CA LEU A 756 -6.76 4.45 -8.06
C LEU A 756 -7.41 5.84 -8.08
N ASP A 757 -6.60 6.89 -7.81
CA ASP A 757 -7.05 8.28 -7.67
C ASP A 757 -7.79 8.80 -8.89
N VAL A 758 -7.39 8.37 -10.09
CA VAL A 758 -8.07 8.74 -11.33
C VAL A 758 -9.51 8.24 -11.31
N TRP A 759 -9.75 6.97 -10.98
CA TRP A 759 -11.09 6.41 -10.96
C TRP A 759 -11.92 6.91 -9.77
N ARG A 760 -11.28 7.22 -8.66
CA ARG A 760 -11.96 7.94 -7.57
C ARG A 760 -12.43 9.33 -8.03
N THR A 761 -11.62 10.01 -8.82
CA THR A 761 -12.00 11.30 -9.40
C THR A 761 -13.11 11.14 -10.43
N TYR A 762 -13.12 10.06 -11.24
CA TYR A 762 -14.25 9.75 -12.11
C TYR A 762 -15.55 9.56 -11.31
N ALA A 763 -15.51 8.86 -10.18
CA ALA A 763 -16.69 8.71 -9.33
C ALA A 763 -17.25 10.06 -8.84
N VAL A 764 -16.39 11.02 -8.50
CA VAL A 764 -16.79 12.39 -8.13
C VAL A 764 -17.43 13.10 -9.32
N CYS A 765 -16.86 12.97 -10.52
CA CYS A 765 -17.41 13.58 -11.73
C CYS A 765 -18.78 12.98 -12.14
N PHE A 766 -18.94 11.66 -12.02
CA PHE A 766 -20.22 11.00 -12.27
C PHE A 766 -21.29 11.37 -11.24
N GLU A 767 -20.91 11.50 -9.97
CA GLU A 767 -21.81 12.00 -8.92
C GLU A 767 -22.26 13.45 -9.18
N ALA A 768 -21.36 14.29 -9.69
CA ALA A 768 -21.72 15.65 -10.08
C ALA A 768 -22.81 15.68 -11.13
N GLU A 769 -22.82 14.74 -12.11
CA GLU A 769 -23.91 14.63 -13.07
C GLU A 769 -25.23 14.22 -12.41
N LEU A 770 -25.22 13.32 -11.43
CA LEU A 770 -26.42 12.96 -10.68
C LEU A 770 -26.97 14.15 -9.87
N LEU A 771 -26.11 14.88 -9.18
CA LEU A 771 -26.50 16.09 -8.43
C LEU A 771 -27.13 17.13 -9.36
N ARG A 772 -26.54 17.34 -10.53
CA ARG A 772 -27.09 18.23 -11.55
C ARG A 772 -28.49 17.80 -11.98
N ARG A 773 -28.71 16.51 -12.24
CA ARG A 773 -30.02 15.97 -12.59
C ARG A 773 -31.06 16.14 -11.49
N GLN A 774 -30.62 16.14 -10.24
CA GLN A 774 -31.45 16.43 -9.06
C GLN A 774 -31.71 17.93 -8.85
N GLY A 775 -31.14 18.80 -9.68
CA GLY A 775 -31.31 20.27 -9.61
C GLY A 775 -30.30 21.00 -8.72
N ASP A 776 -29.31 20.30 -8.18
CA ASP A 776 -28.23 20.96 -7.40
C ASP A 776 -27.04 21.31 -8.31
N ASP A 777 -27.29 22.25 -9.22
CA ASP A 777 -26.27 22.74 -10.15
C ASP A 777 -25.06 23.38 -9.45
N ARG A 778 -25.24 23.94 -8.26
CA ARG A 778 -24.14 24.62 -7.52
C ARG A 778 -23.12 23.60 -7.00
N THR A 779 -23.57 22.55 -6.34
CA THR A 779 -22.69 21.51 -5.83
C THR A 779 -22.08 20.72 -6.98
N ALA A 780 -22.87 20.41 -8.01
CA ALA A 780 -22.42 19.74 -9.22
C ALA A 780 -21.28 20.51 -9.91
N LEU A 781 -21.43 21.84 -10.08
CA LEU A 781 -20.40 22.68 -10.69
C LEU A 781 -19.09 22.67 -9.89
N SER A 782 -19.17 22.78 -8.56
CA SER A 782 -17.98 22.74 -7.69
C SER A 782 -17.24 21.40 -7.79
N GLN A 783 -17.98 20.30 -7.77
CA GLN A 783 -17.40 18.96 -7.86
C GLN A 783 -16.78 18.68 -9.23
N ILE A 784 -17.50 19.02 -10.31
CA ILE A 784 -17.02 18.73 -11.66
C ILE A 784 -15.78 19.56 -12.01
N GLN A 785 -15.72 20.82 -11.61
CA GLN A 785 -14.55 21.67 -11.85
C GLN A 785 -13.31 21.15 -11.10
N SER A 786 -13.47 20.78 -9.83
CA SER A 786 -12.40 20.18 -9.06
C SER A 786 -11.93 18.84 -9.67
N GLY A 787 -12.88 17.99 -10.09
CA GLY A 787 -12.57 16.72 -10.74
C GLY A 787 -11.84 16.90 -12.07
N LEU A 788 -12.34 17.76 -12.96
CA LEU A 788 -11.69 18.07 -14.23
C LEU A 788 -10.28 18.63 -14.05
N GLN A 789 -10.06 19.50 -13.08
CA GLN A 789 -8.73 20.03 -12.80
C GLN A 789 -7.77 18.91 -12.35
N SER A 790 -8.23 18.02 -11.49
CA SER A 790 -7.44 16.88 -11.03
C SER A 790 -7.08 15.91 -12.17
N LEU A 791 -8.03 15.60 -13.05
CA LEU A 791 -7.83 14.73 -14.21
C LEU A 791 -6.85 15.35 -15.22
N ARG A 792 -6.98 16.65 -15.52
CA ARG A 792 -6.06 17.38 -16.39
C ARG A 792 -4.63 17.39 -15.84
N ASN A 793 -4.48 17.63 -14.55
CA ASN A 793 -3.18 17.58 -13.89
C ASN A 793 -2.54 16.19 -13.96
N ALA A 794 -3.37 15.14 -13.93
CA ALA A 794 -2.94 13.75 -14.05
C ALA A 794 -2.74 13.29 -15.51
N GLY A 795 -3.14 14.09 -16.51
CA GLY A 795 -3.11 13.71 -17.93
C GLY A 795 -4.18 12.68 -18.34
N PHE A 796 -5.29 12.59 -17.59
CA PHE A 796 -6.40 11.65 -17.85
C PHE A 796 -7.64 12.39 -18.37
N ASN A 797 -7.69 12.59 -19.67
CA ASN A 797 -8.73 13.37 -20.36
C ASN A 797 -9.78 12.49 -21.10
N LEU A 798 -9.78 11.18 -20.87
CA LEU A 798 -10.56 10.21 -21.61
C LEU A 798 -12.08 10.53 -21.64
N PHE A 799 -12.65 10.85 -20.48
CA PHE A 799 -14.05 11.26 -20.32
C PHE A 799 -14.22 12.79 -20.22
N GLU A 800 -13.20 13.59 -20.54
CA GLU A 800 -13.25 15.04 -20.41
C GLU A 800 -14.45 15.66 -21.15
N THR A 801 -14.77 15.16 -22.35
CA THR A 801 -15.91 15.63 -23.14
C THR A 801 -17.26 15.44 -22.45
N MET A 802 -17.46 14.29 -21.81
CA MET A 802 -18.68 13.99 -21.04
C MET A 802 -18.76 14.91 -19.79
N PHE A 803 -17.67 15.05 -19.09
CA PHE A 803 -17.60 15.87 -17.86
C PHE A 803 -17.74 17.37 -18.15
N ILE A 804 -17.16 17.87 -19.23
CA ILE A 804 -17.35 19.25 -19.70
C ILE A 804 -18.81 19.51 -20.08
N THR A 805 -19.49 18.52 -20.66
CA THR A 805 -20.92 18.63 -20.95
C THR A 805 -21.73 18.83 -19.66
N THR A 806 -21.37 18.09 -18.60
CA THR A 806 -21.97 18.27 -17.26
C THR A 806 -21.67 19.66 -16.69
N GLU A 807 -20.40 20.14 -16.79
CA GLU A 807 -20.00 21.47 -16.35
C GLU A 807 -20.80 22.57 -17.05
N ALA A 808 -20.92 22.48 -18.39
CA ALA A 808 -21.64 23.46 -19.18
C ALA A 808 -23.15 23.48 -18.83
N ARG A 809 -23.76 22.33 -18.60
CA ARG A 809 -25.16 22.25 -18.15
C ARG A 809 -25.38 22.83 -16.78
N ALA A 810 -24.48 22.57 -15.84
CA ALA A 810 -24.55 23.14 -14.49
C ALA A 810 -24.37 24.67 -14.52
N LEU A 811 -23.41 25.19 -15.30
CA LEU A 811 -23.27 26.63 -15.55
C LEU A 811 -24.53 27.24 -16.13
N SER A 812 -25.12 26.56 -17.14
CA SER A 812 -26.36 27.03 -17.78
C SER A 812 -27.57 27.00 -16.82
N GLY A 813 -27.66 25.99 -15.95
CA GLY A 813 -28.66 25.91 -14.88
C GLY A 813 -28.57 27.08 -13.87
N LEU A 814 -27.36 27.55 -13.63
CA LEU A 814 -27.07 28.73 -12.77
C LEU A 814 -27.19 30.09 -13.52
N GLY A 815 -27.63 30.12 -14.78
CA GLY A 815 -27.76 31.33 -15.61
C GLY A 815 -26.44 31.85 -16.19
N ARG A 816 -25.32 31.13 -16.02
CA ARG A 816 -23.96 31.51 -16.48
C ARG A 816 -23.72 31.04 -17.93
N HIS A 817 -24.60 31.42 -18.85
CA HIS A 817 -24.63 30.92 -20.23
C HIS A 817 -23.37 31.24 -21.03
N VAL A 818 -22.79 32.46 -20.85
CA VAL A 818 -21.55 32.84 -21.54
C VAL A 818 -20.38 31.94 -21.16
N GLU A 819 -20.25 31.64 -19.89
CA GLU A 819 -19.19 30.74 -19.41
C GLU A 819 -19.40 29.32 -19.90
N ALA A 820 -20.64 28.83 -19.89
CA ALA A 820 -21.01 27.52 -20.44
C ALA A 820 -20.64 27.40 -21.93
N MET A 821 -20.92 28.43 -22.73
CA MET A 821 -20.55 28.49 -24.14
C MET A 821 -19.04 28.46 -24.36
N ASN A 822 -18.29 29.24 -23.55
CA ASN A 822 -16.82 29.29 -23.64
C ASN A 822 -16.19 27.92 -23.33
N VAL A 823 -16.66 27.25 -22.27
CA VAL A 823 -16.18 25.91 -21.89
C VAL A 823 -16.41 24.89 -23.02
N LEU A 824 -17.61 24.86 -23.60
CA LEU A 824 -17.94 23.96 -24.71
C LEU A 824 -17.14 24.28 -25.98
N ASN A 825 -17.05 25.55 -26.40
CA ASN A 825 -16.30 25.91 -27.58
C ASN A 825 -14.82 25.52 -27.48
N THR A 826 -14.18 25.81 -26.35
CA THR A 826 -12.79 25.43 -26.10
C THR A 826 -12.59 23.92 -26.15
N ALA A 827 -13.52 23.14 -25.59
CA ALA A 827 -13.45 21.69 -25.62
C ALA A 827 -13.66 21.14 -27.04
N MET A 828 -14.59 21.71 -27.81
CA MET A 828 -14.87 21.31 -29.20
C MET A 828 -13.67 21.58 -30.11
N GLU A 829 -12.97 22.69 -29.95
CA GLU A 829 -11.73 23.00 -30.68
C GLU A 829 -10.64 21.94 -30.40
N LYS A 830 -10.45 21.58 -29.14
CA LYS A 830 -9.52 20.52 -28.74
C LYS A 830 -9.90 19.17 -29.33
N CYS A 831 -11.19 18.79 -29.28
CA CYS A 831 -11.69 17.54 -29.85
C CYS A 831 -11.46 17.46 -31.34
N ALA A 832 -11.69 18.54 -32.08
CA ALA A 832 -11.49 18.62 -33.54
C ALA A 832 -10.01 18.40 -33.89
N ALA A 833 -9.11 19.02 -33.16
CA ALA A 833 -7.66 18.87 -33.32
C ALA A 833 -7.21 17.42 -33.03
N ALA A 834 -7.65 16.85 -31.92
CA ALA A 834 -7.26 15.50 -31.49
C ALA A 834 -8.02 14.36 -32.21
N GLY A 835 -9.20 14.65 -32.80
CA GLY A 835 -10.08 13.69 -33.46
C GLY A 835 -11.00 12.93 -32.50
N VAL A 836 -11.28 13.48 -31.33
CA VAL A 836 -12.23 12.89 -30.36
C VAL A 836 -13.65 13.15 -30.88
N ALA A 837 -14.38 12.09 -31.20
CA ALA A 837 -15.69 12.23 -31.85
C ALA A 837 -16.85 11.52 -31.12
N TRP A 838 -16.54 10.60 -30.21
CA TRP A 838 -17.54 9.72 -29.58
C TRP A 838 -18.69 10.45 -28.85
N TRP A 839 -18.43 11.65 -28.27
CA TRP A 839 -19.40 12.44 -27.51
C TRP A 839 -19.75 13.78 -28.16
N GLN A 840 -19.22 14.05 -29.34
CA GLN A 840 -19.39 15.33 -30.04
C GLN A 840 -20.85 15.70 -30.34
N PRO A 841 -21.73 14.76 -30.73
CA PRO A 841 -23.15 15.07 -30.93
C PRO A 841 -23.81 15.66 -29.66
N GLU A 842 -23.48 15.13 -28.48
CA GLU A 842 -24.06 15.54 -27.21
C GLU A 842 -23.52 16.89 -26.75
N MET A 843 -22.25 17.18 -27.03
CA MET A 843 -21.68 18.52 -26.80
C MET A 843 -22.37 19.58 -27.66
N LEU A 844 -22.58 19.29 -28.95
CA LEU A 844 -23.28 20.16 -29.88
C LEU A 844 -24.73 20.36 -29.44
N ARG A 845 -25.43 19.28 -29.08
CA ARG A 845 -26.80 19.36 -28.56
C ARG A 845 -26.89 20.23 -27.32
N THR A 846 -25.96 20.08 -26.38
CA THR A 846 -25.89 20.92 -25.19
C THR A 846 -25.62 22.39 -25.53
N LYS A 847 -24.74 22.65 -26.50
CA LYS A 847 -24.47 24.00 -26.98
C LYS A 847 -25.75 24.63 -27.54
N ALA A 848 -26.50 23.90 -28.36
CA ALA A 848 -27.76 24.39 -28.93
C ALA A 848 -28.83 24.67 -27.85
N GLU A 849 -28.94 23.83 -26.82
CA GLU A 849 -29.82 24.07 -25.66
C GLU A 849 -29.49 25.37 -24.94
N ILE A 850 -28.21 25.69 -24.81
CA ILE A 850 -27.76 26.95 -24.20
C ILE A 850 -28.07 28.15 -25.11
N GLN A 851 -27.83 28.01 -26.41
CA GLN A 851 -28.19 29.06 -27.43
C GLN A 851 -29.69 29.38 -27.42
N LEU A 852 -30.54 28.35 -27.26
CA LEU A 852 -31.97 28.54 -27.11
C LEU A 852 -32.35 29.34 -25.86
N LYS A 853 -31.69 29.12 -24.74
CA LYS A 853 -31.91 29.93 -23.51
C LYS A 853 -31.46 31.39 -23.65
N THR A 854 -30.55 31.67 -24.57
CA THR A 854 -30.05 33.02 -24.86
C THR A 854 -30.78 33.68 -26.04
N SER A 855 -31.86 33.04 -26.52
CA SER A 855 -32.74 33.54 -27.63
C SER A 855 -32.06 33.60 -29.00
N ASP A 856 -31.02 32.79 -29.22
CA ASP A 856 -30.35 32.67 -30.50
C ASP A 856 -30.86 31.43 -31.31
N LEU A 857 -32.07 31.55 -31.83
CA LEU A 857 -32.75 30.48 -32.56
C LEU A 857 -32.01 30.08 -33.85
N GLY A 858 -31.36 31.04 -34.53
CA GLY A 858 -30.66 30.79 -35.79
C GLY A 858 -29.42 29.92 -35.60
N GLU A 859 -28.58 30.30 -34.65
CA GLU A 859 -27.38 29.53 -34.29
C GLU A 859 -27.75 28.17 -33.69
N ALA A 860 -28.75 28.12 -32.81
CA ALA A 860 -29.19 26.84 -32.22
C ALA A 860 -29.62 25.83 -33.29
N ARG A 861 -30.35 26.27 -34.30
CA ARG A 861 -30.77 25.44 -35.43
C ARG A 861 -29.57 24.88 -36.20
N SER A 862 -28.64 25.75 -36.56
CA SER A 862 -27.41 25.36 -37.26
C SER A 862 -26.58 24.36 -36.44
N THR A 863 -26.49 24.57 -35.12
CA THR A 863 -25.76 23.71 -34.20
C THR A 863 -26.46 22.32 -34.07
N LEU A 864 -27.81 22.27 -34.02
CA LEU A 864 -28.55 21.02 -33.97
C LEU A 864 -28.42 20.22 -35.29
N ALA A 865 -28.44 20.92 -36.45
CA ALA A 865 -28.20 20.27 -37.73
C ALA A 865 -26.80 19.59 -37.77
N LEU A 866 -25.80 20.30 -37.31
CA LEU A 866 -24.45 19.74 -37.20
C LEU A 866 -24.39 18.57 -36.20
N ALA A 867 -25.07 18.66 -35.03
CA ALA A 867 -25.18 17.55 -34.09
C ALA A 867 -25.83 16.32 -34.72
N TYR A 868 -26.86 16.52 -35.54
CA TYR A 868 -27.55 15.45 -36.27
C TYR A 868 -26.61 14.75 -37.27
N GLU A 869 -25.88 15.53 -38.08
CA GLU A 869 -24.91 14.99 -39.05
C GLU A 869 -23.84 14.15 -38.38
N PHE A 870 -23.27 14.63 -37.26
CA PHE A 870 -22.28 13.88 -36.50
C PHE A 870 -22.85 12.60 -35.87
N ALA A 871 -24.06 12.65 -35.29
CA ALA A 871 -24.70 11.47 -34.71
C ALA A 871 -25.03 10.44 -35.80
N GLN A 872 -25.51 10.87 -36.97
CA GLN A 872 -25.81 10.03 -38.10
C GLN A 872 -24.54 9.37 -38.67
N SER A 873 -23.48 10.14 -38.89
CA SER A 873 -22.21 9.62 -39.43
C SER A 873 -21.56 8.61 -38.50
N ALA A 874 -21.68 8.79 -37.18
CA ALA A 874 -21.19 7.87 -36.16
C ALA A 874 -22.11 6.65 -35.95
N GLY A 875 -23.31 6.62 -36.52
CA GLY A 875 -24.33 5.62 -36.23
C GLY A 875 -24.80 5.65 -34.76
N ALA A 876 -24.69 6.79 -34.09
CA ALA A 876 -24.97 6.96 -32.66
C ALA A 876 -26.50 7.14 -32.44
N ILE A 877 -27.26 6.05 -32.54
CA ILE A 877 -28.73 6.03 -32.53
C ILE A 877 -29.34 6.75 -31.31
N PRO A 878 -28.92 6.52 -30.06
CA PRO A 878 -29.48 7.21 -28.89
C PRO A 878 -29.23 8.73 -28.94
N LEU A 879 -28.05 9.14 -29.40
CA LEU A 879 -27.72 10.56 -29.53
C LEU A 879 -28.48 11.21 -30.68
N LEU A 880 -28.66 10.49 -31.80
CA LEU A 880 -29.47 10.93 -32.91
C LEU A 880 -30.90 11.24 -32.44
N LYS A 881 -31.53 10.30 -31.74
CA LYS A 881 -32.83 10.47 -31.13
C LYS A 881 -32.89 11.65 -30.16
N SER A 882 -31.88 11.82 -29.30
CA SER A 882 -31.84 12.96 -28.39
C SER A 882 -31.75 14.31 -29.11
N VAL A 883 -31.08 14.36 -30.27
CA VAL A 883 -31.03 15.55 -31.12
C VAL A 883 -32.39 15.80 -31.77
N GLU A 884 -33.06 14.75 -32.28
CA GLU A 884 -34.41 14.83 -32.84
C GLU A 884 -35.41 15.34 -31.80
N ASP A 885 -35.38 14.82 -30.59
CA ASP A 885 -36.23 15.27 -29.48
C ASP A 885 -35.98 16.77 -29.15
N SER A 886 -34.73 17.21 -29.22
CA SER A 886 -34.38 18.63 -29.02
C SER A 886 -34.90 19.52 -30.17
N VAL A 887 -34.82 19.04 -31.41
CA VAL A 887 -35.35 19.74 -32.57
C VAL A 887 -36.89 19.85 -32.49
N PHE A 888 -37.57 18.78 -32.06
CA PHE A 888 -39.04 18.77 -31.87
C PHE A 888 -39.45 19.72 -30.72
N ALA A 889 -38.77 19.65 -29.57
CA ALA A 889 -39.08 20.52 -28.44
C ALA A 889 -38.95 22.03 -28.76
N CYS A 890 -38.10 22.37 -29.73
CA CYS A 890 -37.87 23.74 -30.16
C CYS A 890 -38.87 24.25 -31.24
N GLY A 891 -39.83 23.39 -31.64
CA GLY A 891 -40.78 23.78 -32.72
C GLY A 891 -40.13 23.96 -34.09
N LEU A 892 -38.97 23.37 -34.30
CA LEU A 892 -38.16 23.52 -35.51
C LEU A 892 -38.56 22.52 -36.60
N TYR A 893 -39.61 21.77 -36.38
CA TYR A 893 -40.16 20.76 -37.31
C TYR A 893 -41.07 21.39 -38.35
N GLU A 894 -40.53 22.17 -39.31
CA GLU A 894 -41.17 22.32 -40.61
C GLU A 894 -40.19 22.76 -41.70
N LYS A 895 -40.02 21.93 -42.72
CA LYS A 895 -39.59 22.22 -44.09
C LYS A 895 -38.17 21.99 -44.62
N GLN A 896 -37.19 21.52 -43.92
CA GLN A 896 -35.83 21.38 -44.53
C GLN A 896 -35.03 20.07 -44.32
N LEU A 897 -35.59 19.04 -43.75
CA LEU A 897 -34.95 17.69 -43.84
C LEU A 897 -35.23 16.96 -45.15
N SER A 898 -36.13 17.51 -46.00
CA SER A 898 -36.52 16.91 -47.28
C SER A 898 -35.68 17.36 -48.50
N THR A 899 -34.70 18.25 -48.31
CA THR A 899 -33.94 18.77 -49.47
C THR A 899 -32.63 18.05 -49.75
N THR A 900 -32.16 17.18 -48.83
CA THR A 900 -30.95 16.36 -49.06
C THR A 900 -31.25 14.96 -49.66
N GLN A 901 -32.51 14.54 -49.77
CA GLN A 901 -32.86 13.28 -50.41
C GLN A 901 -33.02 13.36 -51.94
N ASN A 902 -32.96 14.55 -52.56
CA ASN A 902 -33.11 14.73 -54.01
C ASN A 902 -31.83 15.18 -54.72
N ALA A 903 -30.67 14.99 -54.15
CA ALA A 903 -29.37 15.27 -54.80
C ALA A 903 -28.39 14.12 -54.55
N SER A 904 -28.70 12.94 -55.07
CA SER A 904 -27.74 11.88 -55.37
C SER A 904 -28.29 11.03 -56.56
#